data_54f3559c93b4ef690585c43a561e6ab4
#
_entry.id   54f3559c93b4ef690585c43a561e6ab4
#
_cell.length_a   1.000
_cell.length_b   1.000
_cell.length_c   1.000
_cell.angle_alpha   90.00
_cell.angle_beta   90.00
_cell.angle_gamma   90.00
#
_symmetry.space_group_name_H-M   'P 1'
#
loop_
_entity.id
_entity.type
_entity.pdbx_description
1 polymer ?
#
loop_
_entity_poly.entity_id
_entity_poly.type
_entity_poly.pdbx_seq_one_letter_code
_entity_poly.pdbx_strand_id
1 'polypeptide(L)'
;MVKSRAQEYSMSNKKLTRLRSALARVAHHGTAPVNRPVATAVAAWFAAFATMTANGQSPDASDWGFYGGDAFGQHFSSLDQIKRDNVNELTVAWTYRTGELGEGFERNSKLTFEATPVLAFGYLYLETATNIVIALDPETGVQKWRYDPKIDRKGRYSDVAARGVSVWEDTDPKHDGACTRRIFFGTLDARLIALDAGSGRPCVDFGTTGQVDLTANVRIRDRGDYEVTSPPAIVGDTVVVGSSIGDNRATDVERGVIRAYDARTGVQRWAFDPLPDDQTTGAANSWGVMSVDEEHGYVLIPTGSASPDFFGGKRLGNDQYANSLLAVDASNGKLVWSQQLVHHDLWDFDVAAQPVLADIELQGIPVPGVIQATKTGMLYVFDRVKGQPLYPIIEKPVPASNVPGEEAAKTQPFSSLPSLVSQRRLNPEDAWGITFWDRGKCRDLIASHRNEGIFTPPDTRGTILSPSYLGGVNWGGIAVDESRQRVIAAVNHLPMMVTLMSQQTMEEQAKSDDYPHSEFARQTGTPYAMRREPLLSPWGLPCTAPPWGTLVSVDLRRNRIVWQVPLGSTEGIGPWWAPTRNFGTPHMGGPMATAGDLVFIGAAMDGYFRAFDIETGRELWKYRLPAGGQATPMTYRAGPEHRQYVVIAAGGHGALGTQHGDYVVAFALPKGAKAVPTGANEVN
;
A
#
# COMPACT_ATOMS: atom_id res chain seq x y z
N MET A 1 -41.19 -38.90 -3.52
CA MET A 1 -41.78 -37.56 -3.66
C MET A 1 -40.95 -36.77 -4.68
N VAL A 2 -41.24 -37.00 -5.94
CA VAL A 2 -40.63 -36.29 -7.07
C VAL A 2 -41.78 -35.98 -8.02
N LYS A 3 -42.33 -34.75 -7.92
CA LYS A 3 -43.24 -34.15 -8.91
C LYS A 3 -43.70 -32.78 -8.35
N SER A 4 -42.89 -31.71 -8.50
CA SER A 4 -43.40 -30.32 -8.54
C SER A 4 -42.22 -29.31 -8.73
N ARG A 5 -41.58 -29.34 -9.88
CA ARG A 5 -40.65 -28.25 -10.31
C ARG A 5 -40.57 -28.09 -11.84
N ALA A 6 -41.67 -28.38 -12.53
CA ALA A 6 -41.72 -28.28 -14.00
C ALA A 6 -42.72 -27.22 -14.52
N GLN A 7 -43.29 -26.37 -13.66
CA GLN A 7 -44.33 -25.41 -14.09
C GLN A 7 -43.92 -23.92 -14.06
N GLU A 8 -42.77 -23.55 -13.55
CA GLU A 8 -42.34 -22.14 -13.53
C GLU A 8 -41.45 -21.71 -14.69
N TYR A 9 -40.96 -22.62 -15.52
CA TYR A 9 -40.11 -22.30 -16.69
C TYR A 9 -40.88 -22.05 -18.00
N SER A 10 -42.24 -22.15 -17.99
CA SER A 10 -43.07 -22.00 -19.19
C SER A 10 -43.71 -20.61 -19.38
N MET A 11 -43.57 -19.67 -18.42
CA MET A 11 -44.20 -18.35 -18.52
C MET A 11 -43.26 -17.20 -18.94
N SER A 12 -41.96 -17.43 -19.00
CA SER A 12 -40.99 -16.40 -19.42
C SER A 12 -40.85 -16.21 -20.94
N ASN A 13 -41.12 -17.26 -21.74
CA ASN A 13 -40.95 -17.24 -23.20
C ASN A 13 -42.14 -16.67 -24.01
N LYS A 14 -43.28 -16.40 -23.39
CA LYS A 14 -44.44 -15.81 -24.07
C LYS A 14 -44.47 -14.26 -24.04
N LYS A 15 -43.65 -13.62 -23.24
CA LYS A 15 -43.53 -12.12 -23.22
C LYS A 15 -42.50 -11.59 -24.21
N LEU A 16 -41.49 -12.35 -24.56
CA LEU A 16 -40.47 -11.91 -25.55
C LEU A 16 -40.92 -11.97 -27.00
N THR A 17 -41.94 -12.82 -27.32
CA THR A 17 -42.44 -12.93 -28.70
C THR A 17 -43.48 -11.86 -29.05
N ARG A 18 -44.05 -11.15 -28.07
CA ARG A 18 -44.98 -10.03 -28.29
C ARG A 18 -44.32 -8.66 -28.47
N LEU A 19 -43.06 -8.49 -28.10
CA LEU A 19 -42.32 -7.24 -28.37
C LEU A 19 -41.67 -7.20 -29.76
N ARG A 20 -41.43 -8.35 -30.39
CA ARG A 20 -40.87 -8.39 -31.76
C ARG A 20 -41.89 -8.18 -32.86
N SER A 21 -43.19 -8.34 -32.57
CA SER A 21 -44.27 -8.10 -33.55
C SER A 21 -44.83 -6.68 -33.54
N ALA A 22 -44.45 -5.83 -32.61
CA ALA A 22 -44.87 -4.41 -32.56
C ALA A 22 -43.94 -3.47 -33.30
N LEU A 23 -42.69 -3.85 -33.58
CA LEU A 23 -41.67 -3.04 -34.25
C LEU A 23 -41.64 -3.25 -35.78
N ALA A 24 -42.39 -4.22 -36.31
CA ALA A 24 -42.44 -4.55 -37.76
C ALA A 24 -43.62 -3.96 -38.52
N ARG A 25 -44.45 -3.08 -37.93
CA ARG A 25 -45.67 -2.51 -38.59
C ARG A 25 -45.68 -1.00 -38.78
N VAL A 26 -44.53 -0.31 -38.68
CA VAL A 26 -44.44 1.17 -38.88
C VAL A 26 -43.64 1.52 -40.14
N ALA A 27 -43.36 0.58 -41.00
CA ALA A 27 -42.64 0.88 -42.26
C ALA A 27 -43.48 0.49 -43.47
N HIS A 28 -44.62 1.16 -43.70
CA HIS A 28 -45.27 1.34 -45.04
C HIS A 28 -46.51 2.20 -44.86
N HIS A 29 -46.42 3.48 -45.18
CA HIS A 29 -47.34 4.27 -45.97
C HIS A 29 -47.00 5.77 -45.92
N GLY A 30 -46.87 6.37 -47.06
CA GLY A 30 -47.18 7.78 -47.29
C GLY A 30 -46.03 8.72 -47.53
N THR A 31 -45.68 8.89 -48.80
CA THR A 31 -44.91 10.01 -49.31
C THR A 31 -45.78 11.29 -49.36
N ALA A 32 -45.40 12.31 -48.60
CA ALA A 32 -45.79 13.72 -48.88
C ALA A 32 -44.64 14.65 -48.43
N PRO A 33 -44.35 15.75 -49.17
CA PRO A 33 -43.17 16.58 -48.95
C PRO A 33 -43.39 17.53 -47.78
N VAL A 34 -42.55 17.47 -46.75
CA VAL A 34 -42.54 18.46 -45.67
C VAL A 34 -41.33 19.38 -45.82
N ASN A 35 -41.65 20.68 -45.89
CA ASN A 35 -40.74 21.81 -46.03
C ASN A 35 -39.61 21.81 -44.96
N ARG A 36 -38.42 22.12 -45.42
CA ARG A 36 -37.28 22.49 -44.56
C ARG A 36 -37.64 23.73 -43.73
N PRO A 37 -37.69 23.64 -42.38
CA PRO A 37 -36.50 23.93 -41.56
C PRO A 37 -36.45 23.21 -40.19
N VAL A 38 -36.54 21.88 -40.09
CA VAL A 38 -36.42 21.17 -38.82
C VAL A 38 -35.08 20.43 -38.72
N ALA A 39 -34.36 20.29 -39.82
CA ALA A 39 -33.06 19.57 -39.84
C ALA A 39 -31.90 20.37 -39.20
N THR A 40 -32.05 21.70 -39.03
CA THR A 40 -30.99 22.54 -38.44
C THR A 40 -31.03 22.61 -36.91
N ALA A 41 -32.16 22.29 -36.28
CA ALA A 41 -32.28 22.32 -34.82
C ALA A 41 -31.78 21.02 -34.13
N VAL A 42 -31.85 19.88 -34.82
CA VAL A 42 -31.39 18.60 -34.25
C VAL A 42 -29.86 18.47 -34.39
N ALA A 43 -29.23 19.05 -35.41
CA ALA A 43 -27.78 19.11 -35.55
C ALA A 43 -27.11 20.04 -34.50
N ALA A 44 -27.82 21.08 -34.06
CA ALA A 44 -27.35 22.00 -33.01
C ALA A 44 -27.43 21.38 -31.59
N TRP A 45 -28.34 20.42 -31.37
CA TRP A 45 -28.43 19.71 -30.09
C TRP A 45 -27.37 18.61 -29.95
N PHE A 46 -26.96 17.94 -31.02
CA PHE A 46 -25.84 17.00 -30.98
C PHE A 46 -24.47 17.68 -30.95
N ALA A 47 -24.34 18.91 -31.45
CA ALA A 47 -23.11 19.70 -31.35
C ALA A 47 -22.94 20.36 -29.97
N ALA A 48 -24.02 20.55 -29.19
CA ALA A 48 -23.96 21.09 -27.83
C ALA A 48 -23.65 20.02 -26.74
N PHE A 49 -23.81 18.72 -27.05
CA PHE A 49 -23.42 17.64 -26.18
C PHE A 49 -21.97 17.16 -26.39
N ALA A 50 -21.31 17.58 -27.47
CA ALA A 50 -19.92 17.22 -27.79
C ALA A 50 -18.88 18.24 -27.29
N THR A 51 -19.29 19.28 -26.54
CA THR A 51 -18.37 20.30 -26.01
C THR A 51 -18.50 20.57 -24.50
N MET A 52 -19.09 19.66 -23.76
CA MET A 52 -18.80 19.52 -22.32
C MET A 52 -17.74 18.43 -22.12
N THR A 53 -16.61 18.55 -22.82
CA THR A 53 -15.37 18.07 -22.24
C THR A 53 -15.09 18.99 -21.08
N ALA A 54 -15.25 18.46 -19.89
CA ALA A 54 -14.68 19.06 -18.71
C ALA A 54 -13.23 19.45 -19.05
N ASN A 55 -12.92 20.74 -19.00
CA ASN A 55 -11.56 21.22 -18.83
C ASN A 55 -11.10 20.84 -17.39
N GLY A 56 -11.06 19.56 -17.07
CA GLY A 56 -10.10 19.03 -16.15
C GLY A 56 -8.79 19.08 -16.91
N GLN A 57 -7.94 20.07 -16.63
CA GLN A 57 -6.54 19.97 -16.98
C GLN A 57 -6.07 18.64 -16.42
N SER A 58 -5.72 17.69 -17.31
CA SER A 58 -4.93 16.55 -16.93
C SER A 58 -3.75 17.10 -16.11
N PRO A 59 -3.45 16.60 -14.90
CA PRO A 59 -2.25 17.00 -14.19
C PRO A 59 -1.11 16.97 -15.21
N ASP A 60 -0.28 18.01 -15.24
CA ASP A 60 0.90 17.99 -16.11
C ASP A 60 1.62 16.69 -15.81
N ALA A 61 1.94 15.89 -16.83
CA ALA A 61 2.59 14.57 -16.66
C ALA A 61 3.97 14.66 -15.95
N SER A 62 4.39 15.88 -15.58
CA SER A 62 5.56 16.17 -14.75
C SER A 62 5.26 16.17 -13.25
N ASP A 63 4.00 16.16 -12.84
CA ASP A 63 3.60 16.32 -11.44
C ASP A 63 3.36 14.98 -10.76
N TRP A 64 4.13 14.69 -9.71
CA TRP A 64 3.94 13.56 -8.79
C TRP A 64 3.34 14.11 -7.50
N GLY A 65 2.05 14.49 -7.55
CA GLY A 65 1.36 15.25 -6.50
C GLY A 65 0.83 14.41 -5.33
N PHE A 66 0.91 13.08 -5.41
CA PHE A 66 0.45 12.13 -4.41
C PHE A 66 1.53 11.09 -4.10
N TYR A 67 1.40 10.41 -2.96
CA TYR A 67 2.28 9.31 -2.59
C TYR A 67 2.44 8.26 -3.72
N GLY A 68 1.33 7.85 -4.31
CA GLY A 68 1.28 6.87 -5.41
C GLY A 68 1.38 7.48 -6.82
N GLY A 69 1.84 8.73 -6.95
CA GLY A 69 1.92 9.46 -8.21
C GLY A 69 0.67 10.31 -8.46
N ASP A 70 -0.49 9.70 -8.45
CA ASP A 70 -1.80 10.31 -8.60
C ASP A 70 -2.75 9.92 -7.46
N ALA A 71 -3.97 10.43 -7.47
CA ALA A 71 -5.02 10.11 -6.49
C ALA A 71 -5.44 8.62 -6.53
N PHE A 72 -5.25 7.95 -7.65
CA PHE A 72 -5.56 6.54 -7.87
C PHE A 72 -4.51 5.61 -7.27
N GLY A 73 -3.32 6.12 -6.92
CA GLY A 73 -2.25 5.34 -6.29
C GLY A 73 -1.59 4.33 -7.23
N GLN A 74 -1.52 4.62 -8.54
CA GLN A 74 -1.04 3.67 -9.54
C GLN A 74 0.46 3.38 -9.47
N HIS A 75 1.25 4.22 -8.81
CA HIS A 75 2.72 4.16 -8.81
C HIS A 75 3.28 4.03 -10.24
N PHE A 76 2.60 4.68 -11.17
CA PHE A 76 2.91 4.70 -12.60
C PHE A 76 3.10 6.15 -13.08
N SER A 77 4.06 6.34 -13.98
CA SER A 77 4.28 7.63 -14.64
C SER A 77 4.28 7.47 -16.16
N SER A 78 3.61 8.40 -16.82
CA SER A 78 3.62 8.51 -18.30
C SER A 78 4.95 9.03 -18.86
N LEU A 79 5.93 9.35 -18.01
CA LEU A 79 7.24 9.84 -18.44
C LEU A 79 8.06 8.73 -19.09
N ASP A 80 8.70 9.05 -20.22
CA ASP A 80 9.45 8.11 -21.06
C ASP A 80 10.83 8.61 -21.52
N GLN A 81 11.32 9.72 -20.98
CA GLN A 81 12.66 10.21 -21.30
C GLN A 81 13.74 9.22 -20.84
N ILE A 82 13.57 8.64 -19.64
CA ILE A 82 14.35 7.51 -19.16
C ILE A 82 13.63 6.25 -19.59
N LYS A 83 14.29 5.44 -20.42
CA LYS A 83 13.69 4.26 -21.04
C LYS A 83 14.67 3.11 -21.11
N ARG A 84 14.19 1.95 -21.56
CA ARG A 84 14.95 0.69 -21.69
C ARG A 84 16.34 0.87 -22.33
N ASP A 85 16.44 1.70 -23.36
CA ASP A 85 17.67 1.83 -24.16
C ASP A 85 18.73 2.74 -23.54
N ASN A 86 18.36 3.60 -22.60
CA ASN A 86 19.26 4.61 -22.00
C ASN A 86 19.34 4.57 -20.48
N VAL A 87 18.60 3.68 -19.81
CA VAL A 87 18.59 3.60 -18.34
C VAL A 87 19.97 3.27 -17.76
N ASN A 88 20.84 2.60 -18.52
CA ASN A 88 22.22 2.32 -18.14
C ASN A 88 23.10 3.57 -18.04
N GLU A 89 22.66 4.70 -18.59
CA GLU A 89 23.35 5.99 -18.54
C GLU A 89 22.96 6.83 -17.31
N LEU A 90 22.02 6.34 -16.49
CA LEU A 90 21.58 7.06 -15.29
C LEU A 90 22.75 7.31 -14.34
N THR A 91 22.87 8.56 -13.91
CA THR A 91 23.83 9.03 -12.91
C THR A 91 23.13 9.80 -11.80
N VAL A 92 23.79 9.94 -10.65
CA VAL A 92 23.29 10.79 -9.57
C VAL A 92 23.29 12.24 -10.05
N ALA A 93 22.11 12.86 -10.04
CA ALA A 93 21.94 14.27 -10.36
C ALA A 93 22.20 15.17 -9.15
N TRP A 94 21.64 14.78 -8.00
CA TRP A 94 21.86 15.43 -6.72
C TRP A 94 21.61 14.46 -5.56
N THR A 95 22.15 14.80 -4.40
CA THR A 95 21.91 14.11 -3.13
C THR A 95 21.64 15.13 -2.05
N TYR A 96 20.56 14.91 -1.28
CA TYR A 96 20.22 15.72 -0.12
C TYR A 96 20.36 14.89 1.16
N ARG A 97 20.81 15.53 2.26
CA ARG A 97 20.87 14.94 3.61
C ARG A 97 19.88 15.65 4.51
N THR A 98 18.96 14.91 5.15
CA THR A 98 17.99 15.52 6.08
C THR A 98 18.63 16.00 7.38
N GLY A 99 19.77 15.45 7.75
CA GLY A 99 20.48 15.76 9.00
C GLY A 99 19.87 15.09 10.23
N GLU A 100 18.87 14.22 10.07
CA GLU A 100 18.11 13.63 11.16
C GLU A 100 18.93 12.67 12.03
N LEU A 101 19.85 11.91 11.43
CA LEU A 101 20.68 10.96 12.15
C LEU A 101 21.62 11.59 13.18
N GLY A 102 22.07 12.85 12.98
CA GLY A 102 22.93 13.56 13.91
C GLY A 102 22.29 13.97 15.23
N GLU A 103 21.03 13.63 15.47
CA GLU A 103 20.22 14.15 16.58
C GLU A 103 19.79 13.07 17.60
N GLY A 104 20.45 11.91 17.63
CA GLY A 104 20.27 10.88 18.67
C GLY A 104 19.39 9.71 18.28
N PHE A 105 18.90 9.66 17.02
CA PHE A 105 18.12 8.53 16.49
C PHE A 105 18.94 7.42 15.84
N GLU A 106 20.26 7.55 15.71
CA GLU A 106 21.13 6.60 15.00
C GLU A 106 21.03 5.15 15.50
N ARG A 107 20.56 4.98 16.73
CA ARG A 107 20.44 3.66 17.38
C ARG A 107 19.01 3.22 17.61
N ASN A 108 18.01 3.96 17.11
CA ASN A 108 16.63 3.54 17.25
C ASN A 108 16.34 2.39 16.26
N SER A 109 16.15 1.19 16.79
CA SER A 109 15.84 -0.02 15.99
C SER A 109 14.51 0.05 15.25
N LYS A 110 13.66 1.04 15.55
CA LYS A 110 12.37 1.28 14.89
C LYS A 110 12.43 2.35 13.82
N LEU A 111 13.55 3.07 13.71
CA LEU A 111 13.69 4.16 12.73
C LEU A 111 13.64 3.60 11.30
N THR A 112 12.73 4.15 10.50
CA THR A 112 12.51 3.71 9.13
C THR A 112 12.19 4.90 8.24
N PHE A 113 13.03 5.18 7.24
CA PHE A 113 12.82 6.27 6.31
C PHE A 113 12.09 5.76 5.05
N GLU A 114 10.76 5.77 5.09
CA GLU A 114 9.86 5.19 4.08
C GLU A 114 9.28 6.24 3.12
N ALA A 115 9.61 7.50 3.29
CA ALA A 115 8.93 8.60 2.60
C ALA A 115 9.11 8.57 1.08
N THR A 116 8.01 8.72 0.36
CA THR A 116 8.00 9.09 -1.05
C THR A 116 7.75 10.59 -1.13
N PRO A 117 8.68 11.37 -1.73
CA PRO A 117 8.45 12.80 -1.92
C PRO A 117 7.28 13.05 -2.88
N VAL A 118 6.67 14.26 -2.79
CA VAL A 118 5.65 14.72 -3.74
C VAL A 118 6.10 16.01 -4.40
N LEU A 119 5.82 16.15 -5.70
CA LEU A 119 6.12 17.37 -6.46
C LEU A 119 4.82 18.18 -6.62
N ALA A 120 4.80 19.38 -6.07
CA ALA A 120 3.68 20.31 -6.23
C ALA A 120 4.15 21.75 -6.08
N PHE A 121 3.44 22.69 -6.66
CA PHE A 121 3.69 24.14 -6.51
C PHE A 121 5.14 24.57 -6.76
N GLY A 122 5.88 23.81 -7.59
CA GLY A 122 7.28 24.08 -7.94
C GLY A 122 8.31 23.60 -6.93
N TYR A 123 7.92 22.86 -5.88
CA TYR A 123 8.81 22.27 -4.88
C TYR A 123 8.62 20.77 -4.75
N LEU A 124 9.69 20.08 -4.35
CA LEU A 124 9.67 18.69 -3.94
C LEU A 124 9.54 18.64 -2.42
N TYR A 125 8.41 18.15 -1.91
CA TYR A 125 8.15 18.03 -0.48
C TYR A 125 8.42 16.62 0.00
N LEU A 126 9.05 16.49 1.15
CA LEU A 126 9.25 15.20 1.81
C LEU A 126 9.06 15.35 3.32
N GLU A 127 8.68 14.25 3.95
CA GLU A 127 8.59 14.09 5.40
C GLU A 127 9.64 13.08 5.85
N THR A 128 10.32 13.34 6.94
CA THR A 128 11.29 12.39 7.53
C THR A 128 10.61 11.45 8.52
N ALA A 129 11.31 10.40 8.95
CA ALA A 129 10.78 9.44 9.93
C ALA A 129 10.34 10.08 11.26
N THR A 130 10.88 11.24 11.64
CA THR A 130 10.45 12.02 12.81
C THR A 130 9.58 13.22 12.46
N ASN A 131 8.88 13.15 11.33
CA ASN A 131 7.90 14.11 10.84
C ASN A 131 8.46 15.52 10.54
N ILE A 132 9.77 15.64 10.27
CA ILE A 132 10.31 16.90 9.77
C ILE A 132 9.91 17.03 8.30
N VAL A 133 9.21 18.12 7.95
CA VAL A 133 8.82 18.40 6.57
C VAL A 133 9.83 19.35 5.92
N ILE A 134 10.24 19.01 4.70
CA ILE A 134 11.29 19.70 3.97
C ILE A 134 10.81 19.98 2.55
N ALA A 135 11.00 21.20 2.05
CA ALA A 135 10.83 21.53 0.65
C ALA A 135 12.18 21.71 -0.02
N LEU A 136 12.36 21.05 -1.16
CA LEU A 136 13.57 21.13 -1.98
C LEU A 136 13.25 21.73 -3.35
N ASP A 137 14.26 22.32 -3.93
CA ASP A 137 14.28 22.64 -5.35
C ASP A 137 14.36 21.34 -6.15
N PRO A 138 13.42 21.05 -7.06
CA PRO A 138 13.36 19.77 -7.73
C PRO A 138 14.50 19.52 -8.72
N GLU A 139 15.13 20.57 -9.27
CA GLU A 139 16.26 20.43 -10.20
C GLU A 139 17.59 20.19 -9.49
N THR A 140 17.78 20.83 -8.33
CA THR A 140 19.09 20.90 -7.66
C THR A 140 19.16 20.18 -6.31
N GLY A 141 18.03 19.82 -5.72
CA GLY A 141 17.95 19.27 -4.36
C GLY A 141 18.27 20.29 -3.26
N VAL A 142 18.37 21.59 -3.58
CA VAL A 142 18.66 22.63 -2.59
C VAL A 142 17.44 22.89 -1.71
N GLN A 143 17.63 22.83 -0.39
CA GLN A 143 16.59 23.12 0.57
C GLN A 143 16.05 24.54 0.45
N LYS A 144 14.74 24.70 0.34
CA LYS A 144 14.02 25.98 0.34
C LYS A 144 13.58 26.36 1.74
N TRP A 145 12.94 25.41 2.43
CA TRP A 145 12.54 25.56 3.82
C TRP A 145 12.49 24.20 4.53
N ARG A 146 12.44 24.24 5.86
CA ARG A 146 12.32 23.07 6.74
C ARG A 146 11.42 23.43 7.92
N TYR A 147 10.51 22.54 8.26
CA TYR A 147 9.66 22.63 9.44
C TYR A 147 9.90 21.40 10.34
N ASP A 148 10.16 21.65 11.63
CA ASP A 148 10.33 20.61 12.64
C ASP A 148 9.15 20.69 13.63
N PRO A 149 8.25 19.68 13.70
CA PRO A 149 7.09 19.67 14.58
C PRO A 149 7.45 19.45 16.06
N LYS A 150 8.75 19.27 16.38
CA LYS A 150 9.26 19.06 17.76
C LYS A 150 8.68 17.81 18.43
N ILE A 151 8.72 16.69 17.72
CA ILE A 151 8.39 15.39 18.28
C ILE A 151 9.29 15.07 19.47
N ASP A 152 8.71 14.51 20.54
CA ASP A 152 9.53 14.01 21.67
C ASP A 152 10.32 12.78 21.23
N ARG A 153 11.59 12.98 20.93
CA ARG A 153 12.52 11.94 20.46
C ARG A 153 12.84 10.87 21.50
N LYS A 154 12.42 11.06 22.77
CA LYS A 154 12.52 10.07 23.84
C LYS A 154 11.23 9.28 24.03
N GLY A 155 10.19 9.63 23.30
CA GLY A 155 8.91 8.94 23.30
C GLY A 155 9.07 7.47 22.94
N ARG A 156 8.21 6.63 23.50
CA ARG A 156 8.15 5.19 23.16
C ARG A 156 7.11 5.00 22.09
N TYR A 157 7.49 5.25 20.84
CA TYR A 157 6.63 5.05 19.68
C TYR A 157 6.55 3.57 19.29
N SER A 158 5.40 3.16 18.75
CA SER A 158 5.21 1.83 18.17
C SER A 158 6.05 1.67 16.92
N ASP A 159 5.98 2.68 16.03
CA ASP A 159 6.80 2.85 14.85
C ASP A 159 7.49 4.21 14.87
N VAL A 160 8.61 4.34 14.16
CA VAL A 160 9.25 5.63 13.89
C VAL A 160 9.39 5.75 12.38
N ALA A 161 8.25 6.01 11.73
CA ALA A 161 8.14 6.06 10.28
C ALA A 161 7.15 7.14 9.83
N ALA A 162 7.39 7.71 8.66
CA ALA A 162 6.43 8.50 7.93
C ALA A 162 6.58 8.23 6.44
N ARG A 163 5.44 8.15 5.71
CA ARG A 163 5.43 7.80 4.29
C ARG A 163 5.35 9.00 3.38
N GLY A 164 5.00 10.18 3.92
CA GLY A 164 5.00 11.43 3.17
C GLY A 164 3.89 12.39 3.55
N VAL A 165 3.76 13.43 2.74
CA VAL A 165 2.82 14.54 2.93
C VAL A 165 1.75 14.53 1.85
N SER A 166 0.66 15.27 2.09
CA SER A 166 -0.37 15.55 1.08
C SER A 166 -0.44 17.04 0.79
N VAL A 167 -0.83 17.37 -0.43
CA VAL A 167 -0.94 18.75 -0.90
C VAL A 167 -2.39 19.13 -1.16
N TRP A 168 -2.73 20.39 -0.92
CA TRP A 168 -4.07 20.93 -1.18
C TRP A 168 -3.96 22.38 -1.62
N GLU A 169 -4.83 22.79 -2.55
CA GLU A 169 -4.94 24.17 -3.01
C GLU A 169 -6.39 24.66 -2.83
N ASP A 170 -6.52 25.81 -2.20
CA ASP A 170 -7.83 26.48 -2.09
C ASP A 170 -8.19 27.13 -3.44
N THR A 171 -9.24 26.63 -4.03
CA THR A 171 -9.76 27.13 -5.32
C THR A 171 -10.80 28.23 -5.18
N ASP A 172 -11.18 28.62 -3.93
CA ASP A 172 -12.11 29.74 -3.72
C ASP A 172 -11.37 31.07 -3.99
N PRO A 173 -11.76 31.83 -5.01
CA PRO A 173 -11.10 33.09 -5.37
C PRO A 173 -11.20 34.19 -4.31
N LYS A 174 -11.98 33.98 -3.25
CA LYS A 174 -12.05 34.89 -2.08
C LYS A 174 -10.87 34.70 -1.13
N HIS A 175 -10.19 33.57 -1.21
CA HIS A 175 -9.02 33.26 -0.41
C HIS A 175 -7.77 33.44 -1.28
N ASP A 176 -7.04 34.50 -1.02
CA ASP A 176 -5.77 34.80 -1.70
C ASP A 176 -4.68 35.11 -0.66
N GLY A 177 -3.46 34.63 -0.90
CA GLY A 177 -2.32 34.89 -0.03
C GLY A 177 -1.76 33.66 0.69
N ALA A 178 -1.32 33.85 1.92
CA ALA A 178 -0.72 32.76 2.71
C ALA A 178 -1.75 31.64 2.98
N CYS A 179 -1.26 30.39 2.94
CA CYS A 179 -2.07 29.20 3.18
C CYS A 179 -3.20 28.92 2.16
N THR A 180 -3.18 29.56 0.98
CA THR A 180 -3.99 29.15 -0.18
C THR A 180 -3.54 27.78 -0.68
N ARG A 181 -2.24 27.46 -0.55
CA ARG A 181 -1.63 26.15 -0.85
C ARG A 181 -1.08 25.58 0.43
N ARG A 182 -1.52 24.37 0.77
CA ARG A 182 -1.19 23.71 2.05
C ARG A 182 -0.52 22.38 1.87
N ILE A 183 0.38 22.08 2.80
CA ILE A 183 0.94 20.75 3.03
C ILE A 183 0.30 20.20 4.30
N PHE A 184 -0.33 19.02 4.19
CA PHE A 184 -0.88 18.27 5.32
C PHE A 184 -0.03 17.05 5.62
N PHE A 185 0.20 16.80 6.90
CA PHE A 185 0.88 15.59 7.37
C PHE A 185 0.44 15.22 8.78
N GLY A 186 0.51 13.93 9.09
CA GLY A 186 0.29 13.41 10.43
C GLY A 186 1.59 13.29 11.21
N THR A 187 1.53 13.12 12.52
CA THR A 187 2.72 13.00 13.35
C THR A 187 2.68 11.78 14.26
N LEU A 188 3.86 11.34 14.73
CA LEU A 188 4.02 10.25 15.70
C LEU A 188 3.37 10.57 17.05
N ASP A 189 3.18 11.83 17.40
CA ASP A 189 2.47 12.26 18.60
C ASP A 189 1.01 12.63 18.34
N ALA A 190 0.43 12.07 17.26
CA ALA A 190 -0.99 12.15 16.92
C ALA A 190 -1.53 13.58 16.69
N ARG A 191 -0.83 14.40 15.90
CA ARG A 191 -1.32 15.68 15.39
C ARG A 191 -1.50 15.63 13.89
N LEU A 192 -2.49 16.32 13.38
CA LEU A 192 -2.62 16.68 11.95
C LEU A 192 -2.19 18.15 11.81
N ILE A 193 -1.18 18.40 10.99
CA ILE A 193 -0.58 19.74 10.83
C ILE A 193 -0.80 20.22 9.40
N ALA A 194 -1.09 21.54 9.27
CA ALA A 194 -1.21 22.24 8.00
C ALA A 194 -0.12 23.33 7.90
N LEU A 195 0.70 23.26 6.85
CA LEU A 195 1.74 24.27 6.55
C LEU A 195 1.42 24.99 5.26
N ASP A 196 1.78 26.26 5.19
CA ASP A 196 1.84 27.02 3.94
C ASP A 196 2.93 26.40 3.02
N ALA A 197 2.56 25.99 1.84
CA ALA A 197 3.42 25.26 0.91
C ALA A 197 4.65 26.08 0.47
N GLY A 198 4.50 27.39 0.33
CA GLY A 198 5.58 28.29 -0.11
C GLY A 198 6.62 28.58 0.96
N SER A 199 6.20 28.68 2.23
CA SER A 199 7.04 29.17 3.33
C SER A 199 7.34 28.15 4.43
N GLY A 200 6.61 27.03 4.50
CA GLY A 200 6.70 26.04 5.57
C GLY A 200 6.19 26.54 6.93
N ARG A 201 5.47 27.67 6.98
CA ARG A 201 4.89 28.18 8.22
C ARG A 201 3.54 27.51 8.51
N PRO A 202 3.21 27.25 9.79
CA PRO A 202 1.88 26.75 10.15
C PRO A 202 0.75 27.68 9.70
N CYS A 203 -0.31 27.11 9.13
CA CYS A 203 -1.53 27.82 8.75
C CYS A 203 -2.39 28.03 9.98
N VAL A 204 -2.29 29.22 10.59
CA VAL A 204 -2.87 29.55 11.92
C VAL A 204 -4.39 29.46 11.96
N ASP A 205 -5.06 29.50 10.83
CA ASP A 205 -6.51 29.32 10.65
C ASP A 205 -6.95 27.84 10.67
N PHE A 206 -6.01 26.90 10.63
CA PHE A 206 -6.28 25.47 10.72
C PHE A 206 -6.18 24.99 12.17
N GLY A 207 -7.29 24.51 12.74
CA GLY A 207 -7.38 24.01 14.11
C GLY A 207 -6.86 25.01 15.14
N THR A 208 -5.96 24.58 16.01
CA THR A 208 -5.31 25.45 16.98
C THR A 208 -3.89 25.78 16.49
N THR A 209 -3.68 26.99 15.99
CA THR A 209 -2.36 27.48 15.53
C THR A 209 -1.70 26.60 14.46
N GLY A 210 -2.47 26.07 13.51
CA GLY A 210 -2.00 25.28 12.39
C GLY A 210 -2.02 23.76 12.61
N GLN A 211 -2.68 23.29 13.66
CA GLN A 211 -2.75 21.87 13.97
C GLN A 211 -4.05 21.43 14.64
N VAL A 212 -4.40 20.17 14.46
CA VAL A 212 -5.50 19.46 15.14
C VAL A 212 -4.89 18.36 16.00
N ASP A 213 -5.32 18.27 17.26
CA ASP A 213 -4.99 17.15 18.16
C ASP A 213 -5.90 15.96 17.84
N LEU A 214 -5.32 14.87 17.32
CA LEU A 214 -6.04 13.66 16.96
C LEU A 214 -6.31 12.75 18.15
N THR A 215 -5.80 13.07 19.35
CA THR A 215 -6.11 12.33 20.57
C THR A 215 -7.44 12.74 21.18
N ALA A 216 -8.06 13.82 20.70
CA ALA A 216 -9.36 14.28 21.16
C ALA A 216 -10.43 13.18 21.00
N ASN A 217 -11.08 12.81 22.11
CA ASN A 217 -12.07 11.73 22.19
C ASN A 217 -11.52 10.32 21.86
N VAL A 218 -10.21 10.13 21.90
CA VAL A 218 -9.56 8.82 21.85
C VAL A 218 -9.10 8.48 23.27
N ARG A 219 -9.39 7.25 23.70
CA ARG A 219 -8.84 6.74 24.96
C ARG A 219 -7.39 6.35 24.72
N ILE A 220 -6.45 7.23 25.01
CA ILE A 220 -5.01 6.94 24.92
C ILE A 220 -4.59 6.17 26.16
N ARG A 221 -4.04 4.97 25.94
CA ARG A 221 -3.47 4.13 26.99
C ARG A 221 -2.03 4.53 27.27
N ASP A 222 -1.21 4.55 26.24
CA ASP A 222 0.19 4.97 26.28
C ASP A 222 0.49 5.97 25.14
N ARG A 223 1.20 7.03 25.47
CA ARG A 223 1.70 7.95 24.43
C ARG A 223 2.68 7.22 23.53
N GLY A 224 2.49 7.33 22.20
CA GLY A 224 3.27 6.62 21.21
C GLY A 224 2.72 5.25 20.83
N ASP A 225 1.49 4.93 21.26
CA ASP A 225 0.70 3.80 20.77
C ASP A 225 -0.37 4.23 19.76
N TYR A 226 -0.57 5.54 19.57
CA TYR A 226 -1.48 6.14 18.59
C TYR A 226 -0.70 7.19 17.79
N GLU A 227 -0.40 6.87 16.56
CA GLU A 227 0.48 7.59 15.65
C GLU A 227 -0.19 7.81 14.29
N VAL A 228 0.36 8.70 13.45
CA VAL A 228 0.00 8.80 12.04
C VAL A 228 1.25 8.61 11.20
N THR A 229 1.32 7.53 10.43
CA THR A 229 2.49 7.14 9.65
C THR A 229 2.30 7.27 8.14
N SER A 230 1.07 7.56 7.68
CA SER A 230 0.75 7.72 6.26
C SER A 230 0.20 9.11 5.95
N PRO A 231 0.42 9.62 4.73
CA PRO A 231 -0.12 10.91 4.32
C PRO A 231 -1.65 10.88 4.36
N PRO A 232 -2.30 11.98 4.79
CA PRO A 232 -3.75 12.11 4.74
C PRO A 232 -4.29 11.98 3.31
N ALA A 233 -5.48 11.40 3.11
CA ALA A 233 -6.16 11.46 1.83
C ALA A 233 -6.89 12.80 1.67
N ILE A 234 -6.80 13.42 0.48
CA ILE A 234 -7.45 14.68 0.17
C ILE A 234 -8.54 14.46 -0.87
N VAL A 235 -9.78 14.84 -0.55
CA VAL A 235 -10.93 14.80 -1.47
C VAL A 235 -11.61 16.16 -1.46
N GLY A 236 -11.42 16.95 -2.51
CA GLY A 236 -11.85 18.35 -2.52
C GLY A 236 -11.32 19.11 -1.29
N ASP A 237 -12.21 19.60 -0.45
CA ASP A 237 -11.85 20.32 0.79
C ASP A 237 -11.88 19.42 2.04
N THR A 238 -11.80 18.11 1.90
CA THR A 238 -11.84 17.16 3.01
C THR A 238 -10.49 16.46 3.15
N VAL A 239 -9.92 16.54 4.36
CA VAL A 239 -8.68 15.86 4.77
C VAL A 239 -9.05 14.65 5.61
N VAL A 240 -8.79 13.44 5.12
CA VAL A 240 -9.11 12.17 5.79
C VAL A 240 -7.84 11.56 6.37
N VAL A 241 -7.89 11.19 7.66
CA VAL A 241 -6.74 10.69 8.43
C VAL A 241 -7.07 9.37 9.07
N GLY A 242 -6.19 8.38 8.91
CA GLY A 242 -6.17 7.15 9.68
C GLY A 242 -5.19 7.23 10.86
N SER A 243 -4.82 6.08 11.40
CA SER A 243 -3.86 5.98 12.50
C SER A 243 -3.08 4.67 12.45
N SER A 244 -1.87 4.67 13.02
CA SER A 244 -1.09 3.47 13.39
C SER A 244 -1.26 3.26 14.90
N ILE A 245 -1.54 2.04 15.31
CA ILE A 245 -1.82 1.69 16.71
C ILE A 245 -0.92 0.52 17.13
N GLY A 246 -0.37 0.59 18.32
CA GLY A 246 0.43 -0.48 18.92
C GLY A 246 -0.43 -1.66 19.39
N ASP A 247 -0.90 -2.49 18.47
CA ASP A 247 -1.99 -3.45 18.61
C ASP A 247 -1.70 -4.71 19.42
N ASN A 248 -0.49 -5.25 19.40
CA ASN A 248 -0.15 -6.48 20.15
C ASN A 248 0.12 -6.30 21.65
N ARG A 249 -0.07 -5.11 22.20
CA ARG A 249 0.23 -4.84 23.61
C ARG A 249 -0.89 -5.27 24.54
N ALA A 250 -2.13 -5.04 24.14
CA ALA A 250 -3.31 -5.31 24.96
C ALA A 250 -4.58 -5.47 24.12
N THR A 251 -5.64 -5.98 24.72
CA THR A 251 -6.97 -6.03 24.09
C THR A 251 -7.62 -4.65 24.01
N ASP A 252 -7.43 -3.81 25.02
CA ASP A 252 -8.08 -2.51 25.18
C ASP A 252 -7.20 -1.34 24.70
N VAL A 253 -6.49 -1.53 23.58
CA VAL A 253 -5.77 -0.46 22.89
C VAL A 253 -6.76 0.57 22.27
N GLU A 254 -6.24 1.64 21.74
CA GLU A 254 -7.00 2.69 21.06
C GLU A 254 -7.82 2.10 19.90
N ARG A 255 -8.99 2.70 19.63
CA ARG A 255 -9.80 2.31 18.46
C ARG A 255 -9.30 3.04 17.22
N GLY A 256 -9.25 2.34 16.11
CA GLY A 256 -8.75 2.81 14.83
C GLY A 256 -9.68 3.76 14.08
N VAL A 257 -10.28 4.73 14.77
CA VAL A 257 -11.26 5.65 14.20
C VAL A 257 -10.64 6.50 13.09
N ILE A 258 -11.22 6.41 11.89
CA ILE A 258 -10.87 7.24 10.74
C ILE A 258 -11.65 8.55 10.85
N ARG A 259 -10.96 9.70 10.64
CA ARG A 259 -11.55 11.03 10.80
C ARG A 259 -11.32 11.90 9.59
N ALA A 260 -12.29 12.76 9.33
CA ALA A 260 -12.16 13.78 8.30
C ALA A 260 -12.29 15.18 8.87
N TYR A 261 -11.54 16.08 8.30
CA TYR A 261 -11.44 17.47 8.68
C TYR A 261 -11.63 18.40 7.48
N ASP A 262 -12.16 19.58 7.71
CA ASP A 262 -12.19 20.66 6.73
C ASP A 262 -10.76 21.16 6.47
N ALA A 263 -10.35 21.22 5.20
CA ALA A 263 -8.97 21.57 4.82
C ALA A 263 -8.59 23.03 5.16
N ARG A 264 -9.55 23.95 5.27
CA ARG A 264 -9.31 25.35 5.63
C ARG A 264 -9.23 25.54 7.12
N THR A 265 -10.20 24.96 7.85
CA THR A 265 -10.41 25.29 9.26
C THR A 265 -9.96 24.24 10.25
N GLY A 266 -9.73 22.99 9.81
CA GLY A 266 -9.43 21.87 10.71
C GLY A 266 -10.63 21.42 11.55
N VAL A 267 -11.84 21.89 11.26
CA VAL A 267 -13.06 21.44 11.94
C VAL A 267 -13.37 20.01 11.49
N GLN A 268 -13.60 19.12 12.45
CA GLN A 268 -13.96 17.73 12.13
C GLN A 268 -15.31 17.68 11.42
N ARG A 269 -15.34 17.03 10.25
CA ARG A 269 -16.55 16.82 9.44
C ARG A 269 -17.29 15.55 9.83
N TRP A 270 -16.55 14.44 10.00
CA TRP A 270 -17.08 13.14 10.37
C TRP A 270 -16.02 12.26 11.02
N ALA A 271 -16.48 11.15 11.61
CA ALA A 271 -15.66 10.05 12.09
C ALA A 271 -16.32 8.72 11.72
N PHE A 272 -15.52 7.72 11.38
CA PHE A 272 -15.93 6.35 11.12
C PHE A 272 -15.12 5.40 11.99
N ASP A 273 -15.79 4.58 12.80
CA ASP A 273 -15.17 3.55 13.61
C ASP A 273 -15.33 2.18 12.94
N PRO A 274 -14.25 1.47 12.59
CA PRO A 274 -14.33 0.17 11.97
C PRO A 274 -14.84 -0.94 12.88
N LEU A 275 -14.81 -0.76 14.20
CA LEU A 275 -15.26 -1.75 15.15
C LEU A 275 -16.68 -1.49 15.64
N PRO A 276 -17.51 -2.54 15.89
CA PRO A 276 -18.82 -2.41 16.47
C PRO A 276 -18.78 -1.71 17.85
N ASP A 277 -19.86 -1.00 18.21
CA ASP A 277 -19.96 -0.25 19.48
C ASP A 277 -19.84 -1.14 20.72
N ASP A 278 -20.28 -2.38 20.65
CA ASP A 278 -20.25 -3.37 21.73
C ASP A 278 -18.92 -4.10 21.85
N GLN A 279 -18.00 -3.91 20.90
CA GLN A 279 -16.67 -4.52 20.95
C GLN A 279 -15.77 -3.75 21.91
N THR A 280 -15.16 -4.48 22.84
CA THR A 280 -14.30 -3.92 23.90
C THR A 280 -12.82 -3.88 23.52
N THR A 281 -12.43 -4.51 22.41
CA THR A 281 -11.07 -4.48 21.88
C THR A 281 -10.89 -3.29 20.94
N GLY A 282 -9.64 -2.91 20.69
CA GLY A 282 -9.28 -1.76 19.86
C GLY A 282 -8.64 -2.14 18.52
N ALA A 283 -7.83 -1.25 17.98
CA ALA A 283 -7.18 -1.28 16.66
C ALA A 283 -8.18 -1.31 15.49
N ALA A 284 -8.05 -2.19 14.50
CA ALA A 284 -8.74 -2.14 13.20
C ALA A 284 -8.52 -0.81 12.45
N ASN A 285 -7.38 -0.21 12.69
CA ASN A 285 -7.00 1.10 12.19
C ASN A 285 -6.57 1.09 10.73
N SER A 286 -6.56 2.25 10.08
CA SER A 286 -5.99 2.46 8.75
C SER A 286 -4.64 3.15 8.89
N TRP A 287 -3.56 2.37 8.87
CA TRP A 287 -2.18 2.86 8.90
C TRP A 287 -1.53 2.87 7.50
N GLY A 288 -2.10 2.12 6.56
CA GLY A 288 -1.73 2.15 5.16
C GLY A 288 -2.20 3.43 4.45
N VAL A 289 -1.63 3.69 3.28
CA VAL A 289 -2.01 4.83 2.45
C VAL A 289 -3.40 4.58 1.82
N MET A 290 -4.26 5.58 1.88
CA MET A 290 -5.58 5.56 1.26
C MET A 290 -5.50 6.05 -0.19
N SER A 291 -6.49 5.68 -1.03
CA SER A 291 -6.63 6.22 -2.38
C SER A 291 -7.97 6.94 -2.54
N VAL A 292 -8.06 7.79 -3.55
CA VAL A 292 -9.19 8.69 -3.74
C VAL A 292 -9.81 8.47 -5.11
N ASP A 293 -11.12 8.27 -5.14
CA ASP A 293 -11.96 8.35 -6.34
C ASP A 293 -12.68 9.71 -6.34
N GLU A 294 -12.05 10.71 -6.96
CA GLU A 294 -12.60 12.07 -7.01
C GLU A 294 -13.90 12.14 -7.80
N GLU A 295 -14.05 11.28 -8.82
CA GLU A 295 -15.25 11.24 -9.68
C GLU A 295 -16.50 10.88 -8.87
N HIS A 296 -16.38 9.95 -7.93
CA HIS A 296 -17.47 9.48 -7.08
C HIS A 296 -17.45 10.10 -5.68
N GLY A 297 -16.40 10.83 -5.33
CA GLY A 297 -16.21 11.42 -4.00
C GLY A 297 -15.92 10.37 -2.92
N TYR A 298 -15.28 9.25 -3.26
CA TYR A 298 -14.98 8.17 -2.34
C TYR A 298 -13.53 8.18 -1.87
N VAL A 299 -13.33 7.78 -0.61
CA VAL A 299 -12.02 7.39 -0.08
C VAL A 299 -12.00 5.87 0.03
N LEU A 300 -10.99 5.23 -0.57
CA LEU A 300 -10.75 3.79 -0.46
C LEU A 300 -9.78 3.56 0.70
N ILE A 301 -10.26 2.92 1.74
CA ILE A 301 -9.59 2.81 3.04
C ILE A 301 -9.23 1.35 3.33
N PRO A 302 -7.94 1.01 3.35
CA PRO A 302 -7.48 -0.30 3.80
C PRO A 302 -7.41 -0.32 5.33
N THR A 303 -7.99 -1.34 5.99
CA THR A 303 -7.97 -1.48 7.45
C THR A 303 -7.11 -2.63 7.92
N GLY A 304 -6.49 -2.47 9.07
CA GLY A 304 -5.69 -3.48 9.74
C GLY A 304 -6.51 -4.41 10.65
N SER A 305 -5.81 -5.22 11.40
CA SER A 305 -6.37 -6.20 12.31
C SER A 305 -7.00 -5.55 13.55
N ALA A 306 -7.98 -6.23 14.14
CA ALA A 306 -8.45 -5.90 15.47
C ALA A 306 -7.49 -6.49 16.52
N SER A 307 -7.28 -5.78 17.63
CA SER A 307 -6.30 -6.16 18.65
C SER A 307 -6.83 -7.24 19.62
N PRO A 308 -5.94 -8.14 20.09
CA PRO A 308 -4.59 -8.39 19.64
C PRO A 308 -4.55 -9.34 18.45
N ASP A 309 -3.49 -9.30 17.64
CA ASP A 309 -3.42 -10.00 16.34
C ASP A 309 -3.35 -11.52 16.43
N PHE A 310 -2.73 -12.09 17.49
CA PHE A 310 -2.42 -13.53 17.53
C PHE A 310 -3.31 -14.34 18.46
N PHE A 311 -4.27 -13.71 19.14
CA PHE A 311 -5.30 -14.36 19.95
C PHE A 311 -6.59 -13.55 19.94
N GLY A 312 -7.63 -14.07 19.30
CA GLY A 312 -8.91 -13.40 19.09
C GLY A 312 -10.01 -13.74 20.10
N GLY A 313 -9.75 -14.56 21.14
CA GLY A 313 -10.77 -15.03 22.09
C GLY A 313 -11.47 -13.95 22.94
N LYS A 314 -11.09 -12.66 22.75
CA LYS A 314 -11.77 -11.50 23.36
C LYS A 314 -12.56 -10.67 22.33
N ARG A 315 -12.50 -11.03 21.06
CA ARG A 315 -13.16 -10.37 19.93
C ARG A 315 -13.81 -11.41 19.02
N LEU A 316 -14.68 -12.24 19.59
CA LEU A 316 -15.36 -13.33 18.85
C LEU A 316 -16.17 -12.77 17.67
N GLY A 317 -16.21 -13.54 16.60
CA GLY A 317 -16.85 -13.15 15.34
C GLY A 317 -15.84 -12.81 14.25
N ASN A 318 -16.28 -12.05 13.24
CA ASN A 318 -15.44 -11.77 12.07
C ASN A 318 -14.72 -10.40 12.14
N ASP A 319 -14.94 -9.57 13.18
CA ASP A 319 -14.40 -8.21 13.27
C ASP A 319 -14.74 -7.38 12.01
N GLN A 320 -16.00 -7.16 11.74
CA GLN A 320 -16.66 -6.84 10.46
C GLN A 320 -15.93 -5.91 9.48
N TYR A 321 -15.29 -4.83 9.94
CA TYR A 321 -14.59 -3.87 9.08
C TYR A 321 -13.07 -3.84 9.33
N ALA A 322 -12.56 -4.73 10.17
CA ALA A 322 -11.13 -5.01 10.25
C ALA A 322 -10.69 -5.83 9.05
N ASN A 323 -9.41 -5.77 8.69
CA ASN A 323 -8.79 -6.50 7.57
C ASN A 323 -9.59 -6.37 6.26
N SER A 324 -10.07 -5.17 5.99
CA SER A 324 -11.06 -4.86 4.94
C SER A 324 -10.58 -3.76 4.00
N LEU A 325 -11.14 -3.75 2.81
CA LEU A 325 -11.18 -2.57 1.94
C LEU A 325 -12.55 -1.92 2.07
N LEU A 326 -12.56 -0.65 2.45
CA LEU A 326 -13.77 0.15 2.62
C LEU A 326 -13.82 1.25 1.56
N ALA A 327 -15.00 1.51 0.99
CA ALA A 327 -15.27 2.76 0.27
C ALA A 327 -16.20 3.62 1.13
N VAL A 328 -15.74 4.82 1.44
CA VAL A 328 -16.46 5.78 2.31
C VAL A 328 -16.71 7.05 1.53
N ASP A 329 -17.93 7.57 1.59
CA ASP A 329 -18.27 8.89 1.04
C ASP A 329 -17.53 9.98 1.83
N ALA A 330 -16.59 10.65 1.16
CA ALA A 330 -15.71 11.64 1.77
C ALA A 330 -16.45 12.87 2.32
N SER A 331 -17.65 13.17 1.82
CA SER A 331 -18.43 14.32 2.25
C SER A 331 -19.09 14.15 3.61
N ASN A 332 -19.42 12.90 3.99
CA ASN A 332 -20.26 12.64 5.17
C ASN A 332 -19.83 11.43 6.02
N GLY A 333 -18.79 10.67 5.62
CA GLY A 333 -18.26 9.53 6.34
C GLY A 333 -19.12 8.26 6.27
N LYS A 334 -20.13 8.21 5.40
CA LYS A 334 -20.97 7.02 5.27
C LYS A 334 -20.28 5.94 4.46
N LEU A 335 -20.33 4.72 4.97
CA LEU A 335 -19.87 3.54 4.25
C LEU A 335 -20.73 3.34 2.99
N VAL A 336 -20.08 3.23 1.83
CA VAL A 336 -20.72 2.92 0.56
C VAL A 336 -20.72 1.42 0.34
N TRP A 337 -19.55 0.78 0.50
CA TRP A 337 -19.39 -0.66 0.48
C TRP A 337 -18.14 -1.08 1.26
N SER A 338 -18.07 -2.36 1.61
CA SER A 338 -16.92 -2.97 2.26
C SER A 338 -16.67 -4.39 1.73
N GLN A 339 -15.40 -4.80 1.71
CA GLN A 339 -14.97 -6.15 1.40
C GLN A 339 -13.95 -6.59 2.43
N GLN A 340 -14.32 -7.57 3.27
CA GLN A 340 -13.40 -8.15 4.24
C GLN A 340 -12.50 -9.19 3.55
N LEU A 341 -11.19 -9.08 3.74
CA LEU A 341 -10.19 -9.90 3.06
C LEU A 341 -9.55 -10.95 3.96
N VAL A 342 -9.72 -10.82 5.28
CA VAL A 342 -9.38 -11.82 6.27
C VAL A 342 -10.46 -11.81 7.37
N HIS A 343 -11.07 -12.96 7.64
CA HIS A 343 -12.04 -13.12 8.71
C HIS A 343 -11.34 -13.48 10.00
N HIS A 344 -11.67 -12.79 11.10
CA HIS A 344 -11.13 -13.08 12.43
C HIS A 344 -9.62 -13.30 12.39
N ASP A 345 -8.88 -12.26 12.05
CA ASP A 345 -7.44 -12.34 11.82
C ASP A 345 -6.68 -12.80 13.07
N LEU A 346 -5.83 -13.80 12.91
CA LEU A 346 -4.95 -14.36 13.94
C LEU A 346 -3.48 -14.37 13.49
N TRP A 347 -3.13 -13.62 12.43
CA TRP A 347 -1.85 -13.72 11.74
C TRP A 347 -1.17 -12.37 11.51
N ASP A 348 -1.80 -11.26 11.92
CA ASP A 348 -1.39 -9.89 11.58
C ASP A 348 -1.38 -9.70 10.04
N PHE A 349 -2.49 -10.12 9.40
CA PHE A 349 -2.68 -10.00 7.97
C PHE A 349 -3.45 -8.72 7.59
N ASP A 350 -2.98 -7.58 8.08
CA ASP A 350 -3.53 -6.28 7.72
C ASP A 350 -3.67 -6.10 6.21
N VAL A 351 -4.64 -5.31 5.80
CA VAL A 351 -4.68 -4.73 4.45
C VAL A 351 -3.77 -3.50 4.44
N ALA A 352 -2.46 -3.75 4.28
CA ALA A 352 -1.40 -2.73 4.46
C ALA A 352 -1.13 -1.90 3.20
N ALA A 353 -1.31 -2.52 2.02
CA ALA A 353 -0.99 -1.90 0.73
C ALA A 353 -2.02 -0.84 0.34
N GLN A 354 -1.56 0.26 -0.28
CA GLN A 354 -2.45 1.24 -0.89
C GLN A 354 -3.39 0.56 -1.91
N PRO A 355 -4.72 0.79 -1.85
CA PRO A 355 -5.64 0.38 -2.90
C PRO A 355 -5.31 1.10 -4.20
N VAL A 356 -5.23 0.41 -5.33
CA VAL A 356 -4.90 1.04 -6.61
C VAL A 356 -6.12 1.06 -7.52
N LEU A 357 -6.52 2.26 -7.95
CA LEU A 357 -7.64 2.44 -8.86
C LEU A 357 -7.14 2.38 -10.31
N ALA A 358 -7.88 1.65 -11.15
CA ALA A 358 -7.58 1.51 -12.57
C ALA A 358 -8.81 1.02 -13.32
N ASP A 359 -8.90 1.30 -14.60
CA ASP A 359 -9.89 0.67 -15.46
C ASP A 359 -9.44 -0.76 -15.81
N ILE A 360 -10.24 -1.73 -15.42
CA ILE A 360 -9.96 -3.15 -15.62
C ILE A 360 -10.64 -3.65 -16.88
N GLU A 361 -9.87 -4.16 -17.82
CA GLU A 361 -10.41 -4.70 -19.06
C GLU A 361 -10.97 -6.11 -18.87
N LEU A 362 -12.29 -6.24 -18.82
CA LEU A 362 -12.97 -7.52 -18.74
C LEU A 362 -13.65 -7.81 -20.10
N GLN A 363 -13.16 -8.83 -20.79
CA GLN A 363 -13.68 -9.23 -22.11
C GLN A 363 -13.70 -8.07 -23.13
N GLY A 364 -12.71 -7.19 -23.06
CA GLY A 364 -12.59 -6.02 -23.95
C GLY A 364 -13.44 -4.81 -23.51
N ILE A 365 -14.06 -4.84 -22.34
CA ILE A 365 -14.86 -3.74 -21.78
C ILE A 365 -14.12 -3.18 -20.57
N PRO A 366 -13.79 -1.87 -20.54
CA PRO A 366 -13.22 -1.25 -19.34
C PRO A 366 -14.27 -1.14 -18.23
N VAL A 367 -13.90 -1.53 -17.03
CA VAL A 367 -14.72 -1.45 -15.82
C VAL A 367 -13.93 -0.68 -14.76
N PRO A 368 -14.50 0.39 -14.19
CA PRO A 368 -13.86 1.10 -13.08
C PRO A 368 -13.54 0.14 -11.93
N GLY A 369 -12.25 -0.10 -11.68
CA GLY A 369 -11.80 -1.10 -10.72
C GLY A 369 -10.94 -0.53 -9.60
N VAL A 370 -10.83 -1.30 -8.52
CA VAL A 370 -9.83 -1.13 -7.47
C VAL A 370 -9.12 -2.45 -7.22
N ILE A 371 -7.80 -2.41 -7.23
CA ILE A 371 -6.92 -3.57 -7.01
C ILE A 371 -6.38 -3.47 -5.59
N GLN A 372 -6.56 -4.52 -4.79
CA GLN A 372 -6.03 -4.63 -3.44
C GLN A 372 -5.04 -5.80 -3.35
N ALA A 373 -3.79 -5.48 -3.10
CA ALA A 373 -2.77 -6.46 -2.73
C ALA A 373 -2.75 -6.66 -1.21
N THR A 374 -2.40 -7.86 -0.74
CA THR A 374 -2.50 -8.22 0.67
C THR A 374 -1.27 -8.92 1.21
N LYS A 375 -1.09 -8.90 2.54
CA LYS A 375 -0.08 -9.69 3.26
C LYS A 375 -0.25 -11.19 2.99
N THR A 376 -1.44 -11.67 2.68
CA THR A 376 -1.69 -13.07 2.28
C THR A 376 -1.09 -13.43 0.91
N GLY A 377 -0.55 -12.45 0.18
CA GLY A 377 -0.03 -12.63 -1.19
C GLY A 377 -1.13 -12.86 -2.23
N MET A 378 -2.36 -12.53 -1.92
CA MET A 378 -3.48 -12.54 -2.85
C MET A 378 -3.73 -11.13 -3.39
N LEU A 379 -4.19 -11.08 -4.63
CA LEU A 379 -4.70 -9.87 -5.28
C LEU A 379 -6.22 -9.98 -5.36
N TYR A 380 -6.91 -8.94 -4.95
CA TYR A 380 -8.36 -8.81 -5.10
C TYR A 380 -8.66 -7.62 -6.00
N VAL A 381 -9.69 -7.75 -6.83
CA VAL A 381 -10.10 -6.67 -7.74
C VAL A 381 -11.61 -6.52 -7.65
N PHE A 382 -12.06 -5.31 -7.36
CA PHE A 382 -13.48 -4.98 -7.20
C PHE A 382 -13.90 -3.87 -8.16
N ASP A 383 -15.16 -3.86 -8.55
CA ASP A 383 -15.83 -2.67 -9.11
C ASP A 383 -15.74 -1.54 -8.05
N ARG A 384 -15.04 -0.44 -8.33
CA ARG A 384 -14.78 0.60 -7.33
C ARG A 384 -16.02 1.36 -6.90
N VAL A 385 -17.08 1.32 -7.72
CA VAL A 385 -18.35 2.01 -7.43
C VAL A 385 -19.29 1.16 -6.58
N LYS A 386 -19.33 -0.17 -6.86
CA LYS A 386 -20.29 -1.11 -6.24
C LYS A 386 -19.67 -2.06 -5.22
N GLY A 387 -18.35 -2.16 -5.18
CA GLY A 387 -17.63 -3.11 -4.33
C GLY A 387 -17.75 -4.57 -4.76
N GLN A 388 -18.32 -4.87 -5.92
CA GLN A 388 -18.50 -6.26 -6.40
C GLN A 388 -17.17 -6.82 -6.90
N PRO A 389 -16.82 -8.07 -6.58
CA PRO A 389 -15.60 -8.69 -7.09
C PRO A 389 -15.65 -8.84 -8.61
N LEU A 390 -14.60 -8.35 -9.29
CA LEU A 390 -14.43 -8.50 -10.74
C LEU A 390 -13.80 -9.86 -11.11
N TYR A 391 -13.09 -10.48 -10.19
CA TYR A 391 -12.61 -11.86 -10.28
C TYR A 391 -13.21 -12.67 -9.12
N PRO A 392 -13.61 -13.92 -9.34
CA PRO A 392 -14.27 -14.74 -8.31
C PRO A 392 -13.46 -14.81 -7.01
N ILE A 393 -14.14 -14.66 -5.88
CA ILE A 393 -13.63 -14.93 -4.55
C ILE A 393 -14.35 -16.15 -4.01
N ILE A 394 -13.58 -17.11 -3.47
CA ILE A 394 -14.10 -18.41 -3.03
C ILE A 394 -13.78 -18.58 -1.56
N GLU A 395 -14.81 -18.76 -0.74
CA GLU A 395 -14.67 -19.16 0.66
C GLU A 395 -14.14 -20.58 0.74
N LYS A 396 -12.95 -20.76 1.33
CA LYS A 396 -12.35 -22.08 1.53
C LYS A 396 -12.22 -22.41 3.00
N PRO A 397 -12.48 -23.67 3.42
CA PRO A 397 -12.24 -24.12 4.78
C PRO A 397 -10.77 -23.94 5.17
N VAL A 398 -10.54 -23.52 6.42
CA VAL A 398 -9.21 -23.32 7.01
C VAL A 398 -9.09 -24.07 8.34
N PRO A 399 -7.85 -24.31 8.84
CA PRO A 399 -7.64 -25.03 10.08
C PRO A 399 -8.29 -24.35 11.28
N ALA A 400 -8.91 -25.15 12.15
CA ALA A 400 -9.43 -24.67 13.43
C ALA A 400 -8.32 -24.38 14.44
N SER A 401 -8.56 -23.45 15.37
CA SER A 401 -7.68 -23.27 16.52
C SER A 401 -7.78 -24.47 17.49
N ASN A 402 -6.67 -24.82 18.12
CA ASN A 402 -6.57 -25.78 19.22
C ASN A 402 -6.30 -25.10 20.58
N VAL A 403 -6.31 -23.77 20.60
CA VAL A 403 -6.01 -22.97 21.79
C VAL A 403 -7.30 -22.71 22.57
N PRO A 404 -7.34 -23.01 23.87
CA PRO A 404 -8.53 -22.78 24.69
C PRO A 404 -8.97 -21.30 24.65
N GLY A 405 -10.26 -21.09 24.37
CA GLY A 405 -10.88 -19.77 24.31
C GLY A 405 -10.72 -19.05 22.97
N GLU A 406 -10.12 -19.69 21.96
CA GLU A 406 -10.00 -19.16 20.60
C GLU A 406 -11.00 -19.87 19.65
N GLU A 407 -11.72 -19.08 18.87
CA GLU A 407 -12.64 -19.58 17.83
C GLU A 407 -12.27 -18.99 16.45
N ALA A 408 -11.27 -19.61 15.80
CA ALA A 408 -10.86 -19.21 14.47
C ALA A 408 -12.01 -19.27 13.46
N ALA A 409 -12.00 -18.39 12.46
CA ALA A 409 -12.96 -18.43 11.37
C ALA A 409 -12.91 -19.79 10.66
N LYS A 410 -14.09 -20.30 10.23
CA LYS A 410 -14.20 -21.62 9.58
C LYS A 410 -13.73 -21.60 8.14
N THR A 411 -13.86 -20.46 7.49
CA THR A 411 -13.46 -20.25 6.09
C THR A 411 -12.73 -18.92 5.98
N GLN A 412 -12.00 -18.77 4.87
CA GLN A 412 -11.33 -17.51 4.48
C GLN A 412 -11.56 -17.25 2.99
N PRO A 413 -11.60 -15.98 2.56
CA PRO A 413 -11.78 -15.62 1.17
C PRO A 413 -10.49 -15.84 0.37
N PHE A 414 -10.57 -16.59 -0.73
CA PHE A 414 -9.48 -16.83 -1.67
C PHE A 414 -9.80 -16.24 -3.02
N SER A 415 -8.96 -15.36 -3.52
CA SER A 415 -9.07 -14.83 -4.87
C SER A 415 -8.79 -15.91 -5.91
N SER A 416 -9.47 -15.85 -7.06
CA SER A 416 -9.19 -16.69 -8.23
C SER A 416 -8.01 -16.17 -9.07
N LEU A 417 -7.50 -14.98 -8.79
CA LEU A 417 -6.24 -14.49 -9.36
C LEU A 417 -5.06 -15.35 -8.87
N PRO A 418 -3.93 -15.40 -9.61
CA PRO A 418 -2.80 -16.21 -9.20
C PRO A 418 -2.24 -15.70 -7.87
N SER A 419 -2.06 -16.59 -6.91
CA SER A 419 -1.39 -16.25 -5.67
C SER A 419 0.08 -15.95 -5.91
N LEU A 420 0.55 -14.85 -5.33
CA LEU A 420 1.93 -14.40 -5.46
C LEU A 420 2.90 -15.18 -4.56
N VAL A 421 2.35 -15.91 -3.58
CA VAL A 421 3.08 -16.74 -2.62
C VAL A 421 2.55 -18.16 -2.58
N SER A 422 3.35 -19.10 -2.06
CA SER A 422 2.88 -20.46 -1.82
C SER A 422 1.88 -20.48 -0.66
N GLN A 423 0.70 -21.04 -0.89
CA GLN A 423 -0.36 -21.23 0.11
C GLN A 423 -0.34 -22.64 0.72
N ARG A 424 0.55 -23.50 0.26
CA ARG A 424 0.64 -24.88 0.73
C ARG A 424 1.32 -24.98 2.09
N ARG A 425 1.05 -26.09 2.76
CA ARG A 425 1.82 -26.51 3.94
C ARG A 425 3.30 -26.59 3.61
N LEU A 426 4.14 -26.11 4.52
CA LEU A 426 5.58 -26.31 4.52
C LEU A 426 5.89 -27.65 5.22
N ASN A 427 6.48 -28.60 4.50
CA ASN A 427 6.84 -29.90 5.02
C ASN A 427 8.32 -29.95 5.44
N PRO A 428 8.72 -30.85 6.36
CA PRO A 428 10.14 -31.01 6.73
C PRO A 428 11.07 -31.28 5.56
N GLU A 429 10.59 -31.91 4.49
CA GLU A 429 11.33 -32.17 3.26
C GLU A 429 11.62 -30.90 2.44
N ASP A 430 10.81 -29.86 2.62
CA ASP A 430 10.99 -28.54 1.99
C ASP A 430 12.13 -27.75 2.65
N ALA A 431 12.68 -28.24 3.76
CA ALA A 431 13.78 -27.60 4.50
C ALA A 431 14.96 -27.31 3.60
N TRP A 432 15.45 -26.09 3.67
CA TRP A 432 16.64 -25.63 2.96
C TRP A 432 17.72 -25.22 3.97
N GLY A 433 18.96 -25.30 3.55
CA GLY A 433 20.13 -24.84 4.28
C GLY A 433 21.34 -24.80 3.38
N ILE A 434 22.31 -23.96 3.71
CA ILE A 434 23.52 -23.78 2.91
C ILE A 434 24.48 -24.99 3.04
N THR A 435 24.31 -25.76 4.13
CA THR A 435 25.01 -27.01 4.40
C THR A 435 24.00 -28.12 4.74
N PHE A 436 24.43 -29.38 4.72
CA PHE A 436 23.58 -30.51 5.11
C PHE A 436 23.21 -30.46 6.62
N TRP A 437 24.11 -29.95 7.46
CA TRP A 437 23.86 -29.79 8.91
C TRP A 437 22.80 -28.71 9.16
N ASP A 438 22.97 -27.59 8.54
CA ASP A 438 22.08 -26.43 8.58
C ASP A 438 20.66 -26.81 8.09
N ARG A 439 20.58 -27.48 6.94
CA ARG A 439 19.33 -28.06 6.44
C ARG A 439 18.69 -29.04 7.41
N GLY A 440 19.50 -29.87 8.11
CA GLY A 440 19.00 -30.79 9.13
C GLY A 440 18.31 -30.07 10.28
N LYS A 441 18.90 -28.97 10.77
CA LYS A 441 18.30 -28.12 11.80
C LYS A 441 17.01 -27.46 11.34
N CYS A 442 16.99 -26.95 10.13
CA CYS A 442 15.76 -26.41 9.54
C CYS A 442 14.64 -27.44 9.42
N ARG A 443 14.97 -28.68 9.02
CA ARG A 443 14.02 -29.78 8.98
C ARG A 443 13.43 -30.08 10.36
N ASP A 444 14.27 -30.11 11.41
CA ASP A 444 13.83 -30.35 12.76
C ASP A 444 12.91 -29.22 13.28
N LEU A 445 13.23 -27.95 12.96
CA LEU A 445 12.37 -26.80 13.27
C LEU A 445 11.00 -26.91 12.59
N ILE A 446 10.97 -27.19 11.28
CA ILE A 446 9.70 -27.34 10.54
C ILE A 446 8.88 -28.50 11.10
N ALA A 447 9.51 -29.64 11.45
CA ALA A 447 8.83 -30.81 11.99
C ALA A 447 8.23 -30.58 13.39
N SER A 448 8.84 -29.70 14.19
CA SER A 448 8.42 -29.44 15.58
C SER A 448 7.28 -28.44 15.70
N HIS A 449 7.03 -27.62 14.68
CA HIS A 449 6.03 -26.57 14.70
C HIS A 449 4.76 -26.96 13.90
N ARG A 450 3.63 -26.37 14.28
CA ARG A 450 2.36 -26.53 13.57
C ARG A 450 2.42 -25.78 12.24
N ASN A 451 2.01 -26.43 11.15
CA ASN A 451 1.82 -25.81 9.84
C ASN A 451 0.85 -26.65 9.01
N GLU A 452 -0.29 -26.08 8.67
CA GLU A 452 -1.35 -26.73 7.87
C GLU A 452 -1.71 -25.90 6.62
N GLY A 453 -0.93 -24.86 6.32
CA GLY A 453 -1.13 -23.92 5.22
C GLY A 453 -1.27 -22.47 5.71
N ILE A 454 -1.61 -21.55 4.81
CA ILE A 454 -1.55 -20.10 5.02
C ILE A 454 -2.31 -19.61 6.26
N PHE A 455 -3.47 -20.17 6.58
CA PHE A 455 -4.31 -19.74 7.70
C PHE A 455 -4.26 -20.72 8.88
N THR A 456 -3.09 -21.26 9.20
CA THR A 456 -2.91 -22.08 10.39
C THR A 456 -2.88 -21.17 11.62
N PRO A 457 -3.84 -21.29 12.59
CA PRO A 457 -3.86 -20.43 13.75
C PRO A 457 -2.64 -20.67 14.67
N PRO A 458 -2.11 -19.60 15.29
CA PRO A 458 -1.06 -19.72 16.32
C PRO A 458 -1.45 -20.67 17.45
N ASP A 459 -0.46 -21.40 17.98
CA ASP A 459 -0.66 -22.29 19.12
C ASP A 459 0.50 -22.20 20.14
N THR A 460 0.38 -22.96 21.25
CA THR A 460 1.37 -22.96 22.33
C THR A 460 2.62 -23.81 22.05
N ARG A 461 2.62 -24.61 20.99
CA ARG A 461 3.81 -25.34 20.52
C ARG A 461 4.64 -24.52 19.54
N GLY A 462 4.04 -23.48 18.99
CA GLY A 462 4.56 -22.66 17.92
C GLY A 462 4.04 -23.07 16.55
N THR A 463 3.66 -22.06 15.77
CA THR A 463 3.08 -22.19 14.43
C THR A 463 3.96 -21.49 13.43
N ILE A 464 4.21 -22.12 12.28
CA ILE A 464 4.90 -21.49 11.15
C ILE A 464 3.84 -20.78 10.30
N LEU A 465 3.99 -19.47 10.14
CA LEU A 465 3.23 -18.64 9.25
C LEU A 465 3.97 -18.50 7.90
N SER A 466 3.35 -18.90 6.80
CA SER A 466 3.91 -18.79 5.46
C SER A 466 2.78 -18.53 4.44
N PRO A 467 2.62 -17.28 3.89
CA PRO A 467 3.40 -16.09 4.23
C PRO A 467 3.23 -15.67 5.69
N SER A 468 4.13 -14.81 6.15
CA SER A 468 4.13 -14.30 7.52
C SER A 468 3.42 -12.95 7.64
N TYR A 469 3.45 -12.35 8.82
CA TYR A 469 2.98 -10.99 9.06
C TYR A 469 3.78 -9.89 8.32
N LEU A 470 5.02 -10.16 7.87
CA LEU A 470 5.69 -9.33 6.87
C LEU A 470 4.94 -9.37 5.54
N GLY A 471 4.18 -10.44 5.35
CA GLY A 471 3.24 -10.60 4.25
C GLY A 471 3.89 -11.08 2.96
N GLY A 472 3.01 -11.30 1.99
CA GLY A 472 3.34 -11.38 0.57
C GLY A 472 3.61 -9.98 0.05
N VAL A 473 2.60 -9.09 0.08
CA VAL A 473 2.73 -7.66 -0.23
C VAL A 473 2.43 -6.84 1.01
N ASN A 474 3.29 -5.89 1.34
CA ASN A 474 3.15 -5.00 2.49
C ASN A 474 2.85 -3.56 2.04
N TRP A 475 3.05 -2.55 2.91
CA TRP A 475 2.73 -1.14 2.70
C TRP A 475 3.34 -0.51 1.43
N GLY A 476 4.49 -1.01 0.95
CA GLY A 476 5.08 -0.56 -0.32
C GLY A 476 4.17 -0.77 -1.53
N GLY A 477 3.19 -1.65 -1.43
CA GLY A 477 2.11 -1.80 -2.40
C GLY A 477 2.55 -2.36 -3.75
N ILE A 478 1.84 -1.92 -4.78
CA ILE A 478 1.99 -2.37 -6.16
C ILE A 478 2.07 -1.18 -7.11
N ALA A 479 2.68 -1.38 -8.28
CA ALA A 479 2.53 -0.47 -9.41
C ALA A 479 1.60 -1.08 -10.46
N VAL A 480 0.80 -0.25 -11.13
CA VAL A 480 -0.17 -0.69 -12.13
C VAL A 480 0.05 0.06 -13.44
N ASP A 481 0.39 -0.65 -14.50
CA ASP A 481 0.32 -0.15 -15.86
C ASP A 481 -1.04 -0.52 -16.46
N GLU A 482 -1.96 0.42 -16.42
CA GLU A 482 -3.32 0.24 -16.88
C GLU A 482 -3.36 -0.10 -18.37
N SER A 483 -2.52 0.54 -19.19
CA SER A 483 -2.49 0.32 -20.63
C SER A 483 -2.15 -1.13 -21.00
N ARG A 484 -1.27 -1.74 -20.22
CA ARG A 484 -0.87 -3.14 -20.35
C ARG A 484 -1.70 -4.09 -19.51
N GLN A 485 -2.56 -3.56 -18.61
CA GLN A 485 -3.26 -4.35 -17.59
C GLN A 485 -2.28 -5.19 -16.74
N ARG A 486 -1.17 -4.55 -16.34
CA ARG A 486 -0.08 -5.17 -15.58
C ARG A 486 -0.09 -4.69 -14.14
N VAL A 487 -0.05 -5.63 -13.22
CA VAL A 487 0.25 -5.39 -11.81
C VAL A 487 1.69 -5.82 -11.55
N ILE A 488 2.50 -4.93 -11.00
CA ILE A 488 3.86 -5.22 -10.57
C ILE A 488 3.88 -5.18 -9.04
N ALA A 489 4.32 -6.26 -8.42
CA ALA A 489 4.35 -6.41 -6.97
C ALA A 489 5.74 -6.85 -6.49
N ALA A 490 6.19 -6.26 -5.39
CA ALA A 490 7.29 -6.78 -4.60
C ALA A 490 6.74 -7.75 -3.55
N VAL A 491 7.25 -8.98 -3.50
CA VAL A 491 6.62 -10.09 -2.76
C VAL A 491 7.61 -10.78 -1.84
N ASN A 492 7.28 -10.85 -0.54
CA ASN A 492 8.07 -11.56 0.46
C ASN A 492 7.67 -13.03 0.57
N HIS A 493 8.67 -13.90 0.75
CA HIS A 493 8.51 -15.35 0.93
C HIS A 493 9.13 -15.84 2.24
N LEU A 494 9.40 -14.95 3.20
CA LEU A 494 10.02 -15.29 4.48
C LEU A 494 8.97 -15.89 5.43
N PRO A 495 9.09 -17.17 5.84
CA PRO A 495 8.26 -17.72 6.90
C PRO A 495 8.72 -17.24 8.28
N MET A 496 7.75 -17.07 9.17
CA MET A 496 7.98 -16.68 10.56
C MET A 496 7.35 -17.73 11.49
N MET A 497 7.83 -17.80 12.72
CA MET A 497 7.24 -18.60 13.79
C MET A 497 6.52 -17.69 14.77
N VAL A 498 5.34 -18.11 15.22
CA VAL A 498 4.58 -17.46 16.30
C VAL A 498 4.26 -18.49 17.36
N THR A 499 4.56 -18.19 18.62
CA THR A 499 4.30 -19.08 19.77
C THR A 499 3.51 -18.33 20.82
N LEU A 500 2.34 -18.85 21.17
CA LEU A 500 1.56 -18.38 22.31
C LEU A 500 2.11 -19.02 23.61
N MET A 501 2.20 -18.24 24.67
CA MET A 501 2.79 -18.70 25.93
C MET A 501 2.21 -17.97 27.14
N SER A 502 2.50 -18.46 28.36
CA SER A 502 2.13 -17.74 29.59
C SER A 502 2.91 -16.42 29.70
N GLN A 503 2.36 -15.46 30.44
CA GLN A 503 3.05 -14.20 30.74
C GLN A 503 4.39 -14.45 31.43
N GLN A 504 4.44 -15.42 32.36
CA GLN A 504 5.68 -15.79 33.08
C GLN A 504 6.73 -16.32 32.10
N THR A 505 6.37 -17.26 31.23
CA THR A 505 7.31 -17.82 30.22
C THR A 505 7.86 -16.75 29.32
N MET A 506 6.99 -15.80 28.86
CA MET A 506 7.40 -14.67 28.03
C MET A 506 8.43 -13.81 28.78
N GLU A 507 8.20 -13.45 30.04
CA GLU A 507 9.12 -12.63 30.84
C GLU A 507 10.48 -13.30 31.08
N GLU A 508 10.49 -14.63 31.24
CA GLU A 508 11.71 -15.42 31.35
C GLU A 508 12.49 -15.45 30.02
N GLN A 509 11.80 -15.72 28.90
CA GLN A 509 12.43 -15.80 27.60
C GLN A 509 12.91 -14.42 27.08
N ALA A 510 12.17 -13.35 27.33
CA ALA A 510 12.55 -12.00 26.94
C ALA A 510 13.82 -11.47 27.63
N LYS A 511 14.26 -12.13 28.73
CA LYS A 511 15.51 -11.82 29.43
C LYS A 511 16.67 -12.75 29.04
N SER A 512 16.40 -13.79 28.23
CA SER A 512 17.40 -14.76 27.79
C SER A 512 18.05 -14.31 26.48
N ASP A 513 19.34 -14.51 26.35
CA ASP A 513 20.10 -14.30 25.10
C ASP A 513 19.83 -15.41 24.05
N ASP A 514 19.01 -16.41 24.36
CA ASP A 514 18.69 -17.51 23.44
C ASP A 514 17.74 -17.09 22.30
N TYR A 515 17.13 -15.92 22.40
CA TYR A 515 16.11 -15.43 21.46
C TYR A 515 16.48 -14.08 20.82
N PRO A 516 17.65 -13.95 20.17
CA PRO A 516 18.17 -12.64 19.72
C PRO A 516 17.40 -11.99 18.58
N HIS A 517 16.56 -12.76 17.86
CA HIS A 517 15.75 -12.30 16.74
C HIS A 517 14.25 -12.31 17.02
N SER A 518 13.88 -12.49 18.31
CA SER A 518 12.49 -12.61 18.73
C SER A 518 11.92 -11.28 19.18
N GLU A 519 10.67 -11.07 18.82
CA GLU A 519 9.81 -10.02 19.35
C GLU A 519 8.81 -10.64 20.32
N PHE A 520 8.59 -9.98 21.45
CA PHE A 520 7.68 -10.41 22.51
C PHE A 520 6.59 -9.37 22.72
N ALA A 521 5.33 -9.84 22.85
CA ALA A 521 4.23 -8.98 23.25
C ALA A 521 3.35 -9.64 24.32
N ARG A 522 2.88 -8.81 25.25
CA ARG A 522 2.10 -9.27 26.40
C ARG A 522 0.68 -9.68 26.04
N GLN A 523 0.08 -9.08 25.02
CA GLN A 523 -1.34 -9.20 24.70
C GLN A 523 -2.20 -9.07 25.99
N THR A 524 -1.93 -8.03 26.78
CA THR A 524 -2.58 -7.81 28.10
C THR A 524 -4.10 -7.85 27.97
N GLY A 525 -4.78 -8.55 28.87
CA GLY A 525 -6.22 -8.81 28.81
C GLY A 525 -6.57 -10.18 28.22
N THR A 526 -5.57 -10.90 27.67
CA THR A 526 -5.71 -12.30 27.24
C THR A 526 -4.95 -13.26 28.17
N PRO A 527 -5.24 -14.58 28.12
CA PRO A 527 -4.46 -15.58 28.83
C PRO A 527 -3.03 -15.78 28.32
N TYR A 528 -2.74 -15.30 27.09
CA TYR A 528 -1.51 -15.59 26.38
C TYR A 528 -0.72 -14.33 26.07
N ALA A 529 0.58 -14.38 26.31
CA ALA A 529 1.59 -13.57 25.65
C ALA A 529 2.03 -14.28 24.36
N MET A 530 2.77 -13.59 23.50
CA MET A 530 3.31 -14.17 22.27
C MET A 530 4.80 -13.88 22.10
N ARG A 531 5.47 -14.75 21.36
CA ARG A 531 6.78 -14.56 20.75
C ARG A 531 6.65 -14.78 19.25
N ARG A 532 7.24 -13.89 18.45
CA ARG A 532 7.38 -14.05 17.01
C ARG A 532 8.82 -13.88 16.57
N GLU A 533 9.25 -14.69 15.62
CA GLU A 533 10.62 -14.72 15.14
C GLU A 533 10.71 -15.29 13.72
N PRO A 534 11.72 -14.91 12.91
CA PRO A 534 11.90 -15.50 11.59
C PRO A 534 12.32 -16.97 11.69
N LEU A 535 11.83 -17.81 10.77
CA LEU A 535 12.25 -19.22 10.67
C LEU A 535 13.63 -19.30 10.01
N LEU A 536 14.67 -19.14 10.83
CA LEU A 536 16.06 -19.08 10.38
C LEU A 536 16.85 -20.33 10.79
N SER A 537 17.81 -20.65 9.96
CA SER A 537 18.87 -21.63 10.25
C SER A 537 19.88 -21.06 11.24
N PRO A 538 20.76 -21.90 11.84
CA PRO A 538 21.85 -21.42 12.70
C PRO A 538 22.83 -20.44 12.04
N TRP A 539 22.82 -20.35 10.71
CA TRP A 539 23.61 -19.38 9.95
C TRP A 539 22.85 -18.07 9.65
N GLY A 540 21.65 -17.88 10.20
CA GLY A 540 20.84 -16.68 10.01
C GLY A 540 20.18 -16.59 8.64
N LEU A 541 20.13 -17.67 7.86
CA LEU A 541 19.43 -17.72 6.58
C LEU A 541 18.06 -18.40 6.72
N PRO A 542 17.05 -18.03 5.92
CA PRO A 542 15.74 -18.66 5.97
C PRO A 542 15.80 -20.18 5.74
N CYS A 543 15.02 -20.91 6.52
CA CYS A 543 14.91 -22.38 6.42
C CYS A 543 14.15 -22.88 5.18
N THR A 544 13.67 -21.99 4.32
CA THR A 544 13.02 -22.30 3.04
C THR A 544 13.94 -22.03 1.87
N ALA A 545 13.76 -22.77 0.79
CA ALA A 545 14.53 -22.52 -0.44
C ALA A 545 14.28 -21.11 -0.99
N PRO A 546 15.31 -20.40 -1.47
CA PRO A 546 15.13 -19.12 -2.14
C PRO A 546 14.30 -19.26 -3.43
N PRO A 547 13.73 -18.17 -3.97
CA PRO A 547 13.93 -16.78 -3.56
C PRO A 547 13.11 -16.38 -2.30
N TRP A 548 13.70 -15.55 -1.44
CA TRP A 548 13.05 -15.04 -0.21
C TRP A 548 12.32 -13.72 -0.41
N GLY A 549 12.63 -13.04 -1.51
CA GLY A 549 11.92 -11.87 -2.01
C GLY A 549 11.94 -11.86 -3.52
N THR A 550 10.84 -11.46 -4.15
CA THR A 550 10.70 -11.46 -5.62
C THR A 550 10.00 -10.18 -6.09
N LEU A 551 10.31 -9.79 -7.33
CA LEU A 551 9.50 -8.86 -8.10
C LEU A 551 8.67 -9.70 -9.09
N VAL A 552 7.35 -9.44 -9.13
CA VAL A 552 6.38 -10.25 -9.86
C VAL A 552 5.56 -9.36 -10.79
N SER A 553 5.31 -9.80 -12.02
CA SER A 553 4.36 -9.17 -12.94
C SER A 553 3.16 -10.07 -13.19
N VAL A 554 1.96 -9.54 -12.97
CA VAL A 554 0.69 -10.24 -13.22
C VAL A 554 -0.06 -9.57 -14.37
N ASP A 555 -0.53 -10.36 -15.33
CA ASP A 555 -1.41 -9.95 -16.40
C ASP A 555 -2.86 -10.19 -15.99
N LEU A 556 -3.61 -9.11 -15.77
CA LEU A 556 -5.02 -9.20 -15.37
C LEU A 556 -5.91 -9.75 -16.49
N ARG A 557 -5.66 -9.39 -17.77
CA ARG A 557 -6.45 -9.90 -18.91
C ARG A 557 -6.36 -11.43 -19.03
N ARG A 558 -5.15 -11.99 -18.75
CA ARG A 558 -4.87 -13.41 -18.87
C ARG A 558 -4.95 -14.18 -17.56
N ASN A 559 -5.17 -13.49 -16.46
CA ASN A 559 -5.21 -14.06 -15.12
C ASN A 559 -4.00 -14.97 -14.82
N ARG A 560 -2.77 -14.45 -15.06
CA ARG A 560 -1.53 -15.22 -14.86
C ARG A 560 -0.35 -14.35 -14.48
N ILE A 561 0.61 -14.95 -13.78
CA ILE A 561 1.96 -14.40 -13.61
C ILE A 561 2.66 -14.45 -14.98
N VAL A 562 3.22 -13.33 -15.41
CA VAL A 562 3.98 -13.20 -16.66
C VAL A 562 5.45 -13.54 -16.44
N TRP A 563 6.00 -12.95 -15.38
CA TRP A 563 7.35 -13.22 -14.91
C TRP A 563 7.45 -13.01 -13.41
N GLN A 564 8.42 -13.70 -12.81
CA GLN A 564 8.80 -13.57 -11.41
C GLN A 564 10.31 -13.73 -11.34
N VAL A 565 10.98 -12.74 -10.72
CA VAL A 565 12.43 -12.70 -10.60
C VAL A 565 12.84 -12.44 -9.15
N PRO A 566 13.99 -12.99 -8.69
CA PRO A 566 14.50 -12.64 -7.37
C PRO A 566 14.79 -11.15 -7.25
N LEU A 567 14.38 -10.54 -6.12
CA LEU A 567 14.66 -9.15 -5.78
C LEU A 567 15.70 -9.10 -4.67
N GLY A 568 16.93 -8.69 -5.03
CA GLY A 568 18.06 -8.59 -4.12
C GLY A 568 19.00 -9.80 -4.10
N SER A 569 20.12 -9.61 -3.46
CA SER A 569 21.20 -10.61 -3.32
C SER A 569 21.56 -10.83 -1.85
N THR A 570 22.31 -11.90 -1.58
CA THR A 570 22.84 -12.20 -0.24
C THR A 570 24.09 -11.38 0.10
N GLU A 571 24.37 -10.29 -0.61
CA GLU A 571 25.49 -9.41 -0.30
C GLU A 571 25.29 -8.77 1.09
N GLY A 572 26.24 -9.02 1.98
CA GLY A 572 26.16 -8.55 3.37
C GLY A 572 25.23 -9.35 4.28
N ILE A 573 24.64 -10.45 3.79
CA ILE A 573 23.73 -11.31 4.55
C ILE A 573 24.31 -12.74 4.62
N GLY A 574 24.13 -13.40 5.76
CA GLY A 574 24.60 -14.77 5.99
C GLY A 574 26.09 -14.86 6.30
N PRO A 575 26.65 -16.08 6.30
CA PRO A 575 28.04 -16.31 6.69
C PRO A 575 29.01 -15.67 5.71
N TRP A 576 30.06 -15.03 6.24
CA TRP A 576 31.09 -14.31 5.48
C TRP A 576 31.81 -15.15 4.40
N TRP A 577 31.84 -16.47 4.57
CA TRP A 577 32.47 -17.42 3.65
C TRP A 577 31.53 -17.86 2.52
N ALA A 578 30.23 -17.57 2.62
CA ALA A 578 29.28 -17.97 1.59
C ALA A 578 29.35 -17.02 0.39
N PRO A 579 29.30 -17.55 -0.84
CA PRO A 579 29.30 -16.69 -2.02
C PRO A 579 27.99 -15.90 -2.11
N THR A 580 28.09 -14.65 -2.56
CA THR A 580 26.93 -13.83 -2.90
C THR A 580 26.07 -14.49 -3.98
N ARG A 581 24.77 -14.56 -3.77
CA ARG A 581 23.78 -15.16 -4.68
C ARG A 581 22.57 -14.26 -4.83
N ASN A 582 21.97 -14.25 -6.01
CA ASN A 582 20.70 -13.58 -6.28
C ASN A 582 19.54 -14.44 -5.77
N PHE A 583 19.44 -14.57 -4.44
CA PHE A 583 18.41 -15.37 -3.79
C PHE A 583 17.16 -14.59 -3.45
N GLY A 584 17.14 -13.29 -3.77
CA GLY A 584 16.12 -12.40 -3.26
C GLY A 584 16.26 -12.19 -1.75
N THR A 585 15.77 -11.09 -1.25
CA THR A 585 15.80 -10.78 0.20
C THR A 585 14.45 -10.25 0.63
N PRO A 586 14.11 -10.33 1.91
CA PRO A 586 12.98 -9.59 2.46
C PRO A 586 13.08 -8.09 2.11
N HIS A 587 11.95 -7.45 1.96
CA HIS A 587 11.83 -6.05 1.56
C HIS A 587 10.51 -5.46 2.06
N MET A 588 10.39 -4.13 2.08
CA MET A 588 9.17 -3.43 2.51
C MET A 588 8.66 -2.43 1.48
N GLY A 589 9.55 -1.67 0.83
CA GLY A 589 9.18 -0.67 -0.17
C GLY A 589 8.59 -1.26 -1.45
N GLY A 590 7.92 -0.43 -2.21
CA GLY A 590 7.20 -0.81 -3.43
C GLY A 590 7.91 -0.45 -4.73
N PRO A 591 7.40 -0.96 -5.86
CA PRO A 591 7.85 -0.61 -7.19
C PRO A 591 7.20 0.69 -7.69
N MET A 592 7.85 1.34 -8.66
CA MET A 592 7.30 2.38 -9.50
C MET A 592 7.52 2.00 -10.97
N ALA A 593 6.49 2.07 -11.80
CA ALA A 593 6.57 1.79 -13.23
C ALA A 593 6.50 3.09 -14.07
N THR A 594 7.06 3.07 -15.28
CA THR A 594 7.04 4.22 -16.19
C THR A 594 6.72 3.80 -17.63
N ALA A 595 6.22 4.76 -18.43
CA ALA A 595 6.00 4.56 -19.86
C ALA A 595 7.30 4.32 -20.65
N GLY A 596 8.48 4.52 -20.03
CA GLY A 596 9.78 4.13 -20.59
C GLY A 596 10.07 2.63 -20.56
N ASP A 597 9.06 1.79 -20.29
CA ASP A 597 9.16 0.34 -20.16
C ASP A 597 10.02 -0.12 -18.96
N LEU A 598 10.04 0.64 -17.89
CA LEU A 598 10.89 0.41 -16.73
C LEU A 598 10.08 0.23 -15.45
N VAL A 599 10.60 -0.59 -14.56
CA VAL A 599 10.18 -0.71 -13.16
C VAL A 599 11.35 -0.35 -12.27
N PHE A 600 11.22 0.69 -11.47
CA PHE A 600 12.23 1.11 -10.49
C PHE A 600 11.86 0.60 -9.11
N ILE A 601 12.83 0.07 -8.36
CA ILE A 601 12.65 -0.38 -6.99
C ILE A 601 13.99 -0.41 -6.24
N GLY A 602 13.97 0.06 -4.98
CA GLY A 602 15.02 -0.17 -4.00
C GLY A 602 14.73 -1.43 -3.18
N ALA A 603 14.19 -1.25 -2.01
CA ALA A 603 13.55 -2.20 -1.09
C ALA A 603 14.38 -3.41 -0.63
N ALA A 604 15.25 -3.99 -1.45
CA ALA A 604 16.06 -5.14 -1.08
C ALA A 604 17.10 -4.83 0.01
N MET A 605 17.44 -5.82 0.84
CA MET A 605 18.36 -5.63 1.95
C MET A 605 19.80 -5.37 1.53
N ASP A 606 20.17 -5.64 0.27
CA ASP A 606 21.52 -5.44 -0.27
C ASP A 606 21.86 -3.99 -0.64
N GLY A 607 20.92 -3.06 -0.44
CA GLY A 607 21.12 -1.62 -0.59
C GLY A 607 21.25 -1.13 -2.03
N TYR A 608 20.82 -1.88 -3.03
CA TYR A 608 20.82 -1.44 -4.42
C TYR A 608 19.45 -0.88 -4.83
N PHE A 609 19.48 0.26 -5.52
CA PHE A 609 18.38 0.77 -6.32
C PHE A 609 18.49 0.20 -7.73
N ARG A 610 17.38 -0.31 -8.29
CA ARG A 610 17.37 -1.08 -9.54
C ARG A 610 16.33 -0.57 -10.51
N ALA A 611 16.60 -0.79 -11.81
CA ALA A 611 15.61 -0.70 -12.86
C ALA A 611 15.50 -2.05 -13.59
N PHE A 612 14.26 -2.49 -13.77
CA PHE A 612 13.90 -3.73 -14.47
C PHE A 612 13.11 -3.41 -15.73
N ASP A 613 13.25 -4.26 -16.73
CA ASP A 613 12.40 -4.27 -17.92
C ASP A 613 11.00 -4.76 -17.56
N ILE A 614 9.96 -3.96 -17.82
CA ILE A 614 8.59 -4.26 -17.42
C ILE A 614 8.00 -5.51 -18.10
N GLU A 615 8.46 -5.84 -19.32
CA GLU A 615 7.95 -6.98 -20.08
C GLU A 615 8.60 -8.31 -19.68
N THR A 616 9.88 -8.28 -19.28
CA THR A 616 10.67 -9.51 -19.08
C THR A 616 11.13 -9.72 -17.63
N GLY A 617 11.08 -8.69 -16.78
CA GLY A 617 11.66 -8.73 -15.44
C GLY A 617 13.18 -8.74 -15.40
N ARG A 618 13.86 -8.48 -16.53
CA ARG A 618 15.33 -8.44 -16.58
C ARG A 618 15.85 -7.17 -15.91
N GLU A 619 16.82 -7.29 -14.97
CA GLU A 619 17.55 -6.17 -14.40
C GLU A 619 18.37 -5.49 -15.52
N LEU A 620 18.14 -4.19 -15.74
CA LEU A 620 18.80 -3.38 -16.77
C LEU A 620 19.84 -2.44 -16.18
N TRP A 621 19.62 -1.98 -14.93
CA TRP A 621 20.49 -1.05 -14.25
C TRP A 621 20.38 -1.23 -12.74
N LYS A 622 21.46 -0.95 -12.02
CA LYS A 622 21.48 -0.83 -10.57
C LYS A 622 22.53 0.16 -10.08
N TYR A 623 22.25 0.76 -8.95
CA TYR A 623 23.14 1.67 -8.25
C TYR A 623 23.15 1.36 -6.76
N ARG A 624 24.35 1.30 -6.13
CA ARG A 624 24.45 1.10 -4.70
C ARG A 624 24.17 2.39 -3.96
N LEU A 625 23.09 2.41 -3.19
CA LEU A 625 22.71 3.55 -2.37
C LEU A 625 23.65 3.71 -1.14
N PRO A 626 23.76 4.91 -0.59
CA PRO A 626 24.56 5.15 0.62
C PRO A 626 23.95 4.55 1.90
N ALA A 627 22.68 4.16 1.87
CA ALA A 627 21.94 3.47 2.92
C ALA A 627 20.83 2.61 2.31
N GLY A 628 20.07 1.85 3.11
CA GLY A 628 19.00 1.01 2.62
C GLY A 628 17.88 1.82 1.96
N GLY A 629 17.49 1.48 0.71
CA GLY A 629 16.47 2.17 -0.06
C GLY A 629 15.10 1.53 0.11
N GLN A 630 14.54 1.54 1.30
CA GLN A 630 13.26 0.88 1.59
C GLN A 630 12.01 1.71 1.23
N ALA A 631 12.17 2.98 0.84
CA ALA A 631 11.08 3.81 0.34
C ALA A 631 10.63 3.41 -1.07
N THR A 632 9.39 3.73 -1.42
CA THR A 632 8.90 3.64 -2.80
C THR A 632 9.45 4.82 -3.60
N PRO A 633 10.05 4.59 -4.79
CA PRO A 633 10.59 5.67 -5.61
C PRO A 633 9.49 6.48 -6.31
N MET A 634 9.87 7.69 -6.77
CA MET A 634 9.03 8.56 -7.58
C MET A 634 9.79 9.11 -8.78
N THR A 635 9.07 9.70 -9.76
CA THR A 635 9.69 10.35 -10.92
C THR A 635 8.92 11.60 -11.34
N TYR A 636 9.65 12.58 -11.87
CA TYR A 636 9.08 13.86 -12.31
C TYR A 636 9.98 14.53 -13.35
N ARG A 637 9.49 15.62 -13.97
CA ARG A 637 10.29 16.54 -14.80
C ARG A 637 10.54 17.85 -14.08
N ALA A 638 11.76 18.38 -14.20
CA ALA A 638 12.12 19.67 -13.66
C ALA A 638 13.18 20.40 -14.50
N GLY A 639 13.31 21.70 -14.23
CA GLY A 639 14.27 22.58 -14.90
C GLY A 639 13.81 23.01 -16.30
N PRO A 640 14.55 23.97 -16.93
CA PRO A 640 14.20 24.53 -18.23
C PRO A 640 14.28 23.51 -19.38
N GLU A 641 15.03 22.43 -19.21
CA GLU A 641 15.16 21.34 -20.19
C GLU A 641 14.11 20.26 -19.99
N HIS A 642 13.16 20.41 -19.05
CA HIS A 642 12.16 19.38 -18.67
C HIS A 642 12.77 17.99 -18.47
N ARG A 643 13.92 17.96 -17.77
CA ARG A 643 14.69 16.75 -17.55
C ARG A 643 13.95 15.82 -16.59
N GLN A 644 13.87 14.53 -16.92
CA GLN A 644 13.29 13.53 -16.03
C GLN A 644 14.25 13.14 -14.92
N TYR A 645 13.74 13.11 -13.69
CA TYR A 645 14.42 12.63 -12.49
C TYR A 645 13.70 11.42 -11.93
N VAL A 646 14.47 10.48 -11.40
CA VAL A 646 13.97 9.37 -10.57
C VAL A 646 14.56 9.53 -9.18
N VAL A 647 13.72 9.55 -8.14
CA VAL A 647 14.14 9.88 -6.78
C VAL A 647 13.75 8.78 -5.81
N ILE A 648 14.62 8.51 -4.84
CA ILE A 648 14.37 7.57 -3.75
C ILE A 648 14.95 8.10 -2.44
N ALA A 649 14.21 7.94 -1.34
CA ALA A 649 14.75 8.09 0.00
C ALA A 649 15.56 6.84 0.39
N ALA A 650 16.73 7.04 0.96
CA ALA A 650 17.66 5.99 1.37
C ALA A 650 18.07 6.21 2.82
N GLY A 651 17.33 5.60 3.72
CA GLY A 651 17.51 5.76 5.16
C GLY A 651 17.45 4.47 5.96
N GLY A 652 17.22 3.35 5.28
CA GLY A 652 17.16 2.04 5.92
C GLY A 652 15.81 1.74 6.58
N HIS A 653 15.73 0.55 7.14
CA HIS A 653 14.58 0.02 7.86
C HIS A 653 15.04 -0.73 9.09
N GLY A 654 14.62 -0.27 10.27
CA GLY A 654 15.09 -0.82 11.55
C GLY A 654 14.81 -2.31 11.72
N ALA A 655 13.56 -2.76 11.48
CA ALA A 655 13.18 -4.16 11.64
C ALA A 655 13.86 -5.11 10.63
N LEU A 656 14.28 -4.64 9.46
CA LEU A 656 15.06 -5.42 8.50
C LEU A 656 16.57 -5.36 8.76
N GLY A 657 17.03 -4.51 9.69
CA GLY A 657 18.45 -4.34 10.00
C GLY A 657 19.28 -3.80 8.84
N THR A 658 18.67 -3.07 7.90
CA THR A 658 19.40 -2.45 6.79
C THR A 658 20.14 -1.20 7.26
N GLN A 659 21.20 -0.82 6.53
CA GLN A 659 22.01 0.34 6.90
C GLN A 659 21.16 1.60 7.01
N HIS A 660 21.20 2.25 8.17
CA HIS A 660 20.54 3.51 8.42
C HIS A 660 21.22 4.67 7.68
N GLY A 661 20.43 5.65 7.27
CA GLY A 661 20.87 6.86 6.58
C GLY A 661 19.81 7.96 6.67
N ASP A 662 20.11 9.08 6.04
CA ASP A 662 19.25 10.26 5.98
C ASP A 662 19.33 10.92 4.59
N TYR A 663 19.43 10.08 3.56
CA TYR A 663 19.65 10.50 2.19
C TYR A 663 18.36 10.55 1.37
N VAL A 664 18.28 11.53 0.47
CA VAL A 664 17.39 11.52 -0.70
C VAL A 664 18.27 11.62 -1.92
N VAL A 665 18.15 10.67 -2.84
CA VAL A 665 19.03 10.56 -4.01
C VAL A 665 18.20 10.67 -5.27
N ALA A 666 18.56 11.61 -6.14
CA ALA A 666 17.94 11.80 -7.46
C ALA A 666 18.90 11.35 -8.56
N PHE A 667 18.32 10.63 -9.53
CA PHE A 667 19.03 10.16 -10.72
C PHE A 667 18.43 10.80 -11.96
N ALA A 668 19.26 11.06 -12.96
CA ALA A 668 18.83 11.54 -14.27
C ALA A 668 19.86 11.18 -15.33
N LEU A 669 19.46 11.27 -16.60
CA LEU A 669 20.40 11.14 -17.72
C LEU A 669 21.41 12.31 -17.72
N PRO A 670 22.63 12.15 -18.22
CA PRO A 670 23.59 13.23 -18.35
C PRO A 670 23.04 14.43 -19.12
N LYS A 671 23.42 15.66 -18.75
CA LYS A 671 23.04 16.86 -19.49
C LYS A 671 23.56 16.75 -20.94
N GLY A 672 22.70 17.01 -21.91
CA GLY A 672 23.03 16.93 -23.34
C GLY A 672 22.85 15.54 -23.98
N ALA A 673 22.33 14.54 -23.25
CA ALA A 673 21.86 13.33 -23.88
C ALA A 673 20.67 13.68 -24.79
N LYS A 674 20.88 13.55 -26.13
CA LYS A 674 19.82 13.83 -27.11
C LYS A 674 18.70 12.80 -26.90
N ALA A 675 17.47 13.28 -26.76
CA ALA A 675 16.30 12.43 -26.98
C ALA A 675 16.45 11.84 -28.40
N VAL A 676 16.52 10.53 -28.50
CA VAL A 676 16.46 9.86 -29.83
C VAL A 676 15.05 10.11 -30.36
N PRO A 677 14.86 10.78 -31.49
CA PRO A 677 13.53 11.02 -32.04
C PRO A 677 12.87 9.66 -32.27
N THR A 678 11.68 9.46 -31.77
CA THR A 678 10.80 8.38 -32.20
C THR A 678 10.58 8.55 -33.69
N GLY A 679 11.12 7.63 -34.51
CA GLY A 679 11.05 7.68 -35.97
C GLY A 679 9.58 7.78 -36.42
N ALA A 680 9.28 8.84 -37.14
CA ALA A 680 8.10 8.89 -37.96
C ALA A 680 8.20 7.72 -38.94
N ASN A 681 7.27 6.79 -38.85
CA ASN A 681 7.05 5.81 -39.93
C ASN A 681 6.61 6.59 -41.19
N GLU A 682 7.56 6.86 -42.06
CA GLU A 682 7.19 7.19 -43.45
C GLU A 682 6.66 5.90 -44.06
N VAL A 683 5.35 5.92 -44.30
CA VAL A 683 4.68 4.95 -45.15
C VAL A 683 5.02 5.34 -46.59
N ASN A 684 5.79 4.50 -47.26
CA ASN A 684 5.82 4.41 -48.72
C ASN A 684 5.08 3.16 -49.17
#